data_0742b6f296187dbcfae366e365694ba3
#
_entry.id   0742b6f296187dbcfae366e365694ba3
#
_cell.length_a   1.000
_cell.length_b   1.000
_cell.length_c   1.000
_cell.angle_alpha   90.00
_cell.angle_beta   90.00
_cell.angle_gamma   90.00
#
_symmetry.space_group_name_H-M   'P 1'
#
loop_
_entity.id
_entity.type
_entity.pdbx_description
1 polymer ?
#
loop_
_entity_poly.entity_id
_entity_poly.type
_entity_poly.pdbx_seq_one_letter_code
_entity_poly.pdbx_strand_id
1 'polypeptide(L)'
;MDNSILNNVVYLYIDATTFDPLYSEIIRIDGVKVKEGNVELFSTSFKNKVQDVKNLISFIEVLPIICEDASFTKILLEKYISDIDNKILDLRELCSILEPWRRDYRVISLIKEVTSIDFEDINKAKNSLYVLNAFLCRLWDKEEGYNKKKISLYNILKLDYNIHEKWGWAEYLQRPLFFNYNEFNYVKYDKKQEVEIKANKKKIPYNEFEKLLRRKDIWDRGGEFNYQYREEQEKFSFKVRETIEKEERIFIEAPTGSGKTFAYLLIAILQCYKNLNTYKVEDASFIISTDTKELQNQLIDRDIPNILEMLGLSDKINFGYIKGKGNYLCPERLAKNSEVTGNLIDDLREIFLKRLCEDGEYGDVEKVSQFAFNYFNLDGDINKFLCDSDECNLDRCYKKCYLRNRYNELPQENITVVNHSLLASWPYSEKKKITHLIIDEAHNLMDKCYDFFADEFESKGLDEQLEYLYGKEPSIFRILNYLNASLGYREVLDLDKLKYWVSQINLDIQGILAYLNNVDLPNDEYNFKVEYVLAESHIKEKLKGLDVYISKLKENIYALYSVLNKYFNNITLEGEEGKEEHEYRMVTNYILKLKSSFDTLDSFIEQSEGKGNIAKEFEVSKDNSYFRIRNIPLNVDELFNEQILKDVKSVTFLSATLRINNSFSRIKSILGQEEAKEWVVPPTFNLRDRTRIITLKDIGKYNSRDFIENSAQFVYEMAVKLNGHILVLFTNNLRKQAVEDRLNELVKGSKIEVHSNKKAIRYLSDEDRQVIILGSKGFFEGIDLPGDALTAVILDKIPNKSIEDPLLKAIVNYRNKDYRYVNYPQLCIKVKQVYGRLIRSTTDYGYFCILDGGTNNKTLFSLQRDLGGPIIENVSKKEVLKSVERDYYRWNLENLKSICKSINGEEFYNSFIEENKKRKSFFKINVNNGRYEITNMNFKFTK
;
A
#
# COMPACT_ATOMS: atom_id res chain seq x y z
N MET A 1 0.67 31.38 -27.16
CA MET A 1 -0.45 32.31 -26.97
C MET A 1 -0.82 32.28 -25.51
N ASP A 2 -0.56 33.37 -24.81
CA ASP A 2 -0.79 33.43 -23.34
C ASP A 2 -2.24 33.86 -23.03
N ASN A 3 -3.22 33.28 -23.75
CA ASN A 3 -4.61 33.59 -23.53
C ASN A 3 -5.15 32.80 -22.31
N SER A 4 -5.94 33.45 -21.47
CA SER A 4 -6.63 32.83 -20.34
C SER A 4 -8.13 32.77 -20.59
N ILE A 5 -8.74 31.64 -20.19
CA ILE A 5 -10.20 31.51 -20.20
C ILE A 5 -10.83 32.37 -19.11
N LEU A 6 -10.18 32.42 -17.95
CA LEU A 6 -10.63 33.22 -16.83
C LEU A 6 -10.10 34.65 -16.94
N ASN A 7 -10.90 35.61 -16.53
CA ASN A 7 -10.56 37.04 -16.47
C ASN A 7 -10.68 37.54 -15.03
N ASN A 8 -9.95 38.60 -14.71
CA ASN A 8 -9.89 39.18 -13.37
C ASN A 8 -9.39 38.19 -12.30
N VAL A 9 -8.32 37.46 -12.60
CA VAL A 9 -7.67 36.49 -11.73
C VAL A 9 -6.16 36.63 -11.77
N VAL A 10 -5.49 36.14 -10.72
CA VAL A 10 -4.03 36.04 -10.64
C VAL A 10 -3.61 34.60 -10.44
N TYR A 11 -2.73 34.09 -11.28
CA TYR A 11 -2.06 32.82 -11.07
C TYR A 11 -0.77 33.08 -10.32
N LEU A 12 -0.53 32.35 -9.22
CA LEU A 12 0.72 32.43 -8.44
C LEU A 12 1.39 31.07 -8.33
N TYR A 13 2.71 31.12 -8.43
CA TYR A 13 3.60 30.04 -8.09
C TYR A 13 4.67 30.54 -7.10
N ILE A 14 4.88 29.83 -5.99
CA ILE A 14 5.84 30.20 -4.96
C ILE A 14 6.88 29.08 -4.81
N ASP A 15 8.14 29.39 -5.12
CA ASP A 15 9.29 28.58 -4.73
C ASP A 15 9.68 28.92 -3.30
N ALA A 16 9.86 27.90 -2.49
CA ALA A 16 10.14 28.06 -1.07
C ALA A 16 11.24 27.08 -0.62
N THR A 17 11.87 27.38 0.53
CA THR A 17 13.04 26.63 1.02
C THR A 17 12.72 25.22 1.46
N THR A 18 11.47 24.97 1.90
CA THR A 18 10.98 23.64 2.33
C THR A 18 9.54 23.42 1.93
N PHE A 19 9.06 22.19 2.04
CA PHE A 19 7.65 21.83 1.79
C PHE A 19 6.74 22.04 3.00
N ASP A 20 7.30 22.38 4.17
CA ASP A 20 6.51 22.76 5.33
C ASP A 20 6.35 24.29 5.36
N PRO A 21 5.13 24.80 5.13
CA PRO A 21 4.93 26.25 5.02
C PRO A 21 5.23 26.99 6.33
N LEU A 22 5.16 26.35 7.50
CA LEU A 22 5.46 26.96 8.79
C LEU A 22 6.95 27.33 8.94
N TYR A 23 7.84 26.50 8.39
CA TYR A 23 9.29 26.66 8.49
C TYR A 23 9.95 27.17 7.19
N SER A 24 9.15 27.37 6.15
CA SER A 24 9.64 27.73 4.83
C SER A 24 9.81 29.23 4.67
N GLU A 25 10.81 29.62 3.89
CA GLU A 25 10.97 30.98 3.39
C GLU A 25 10.76 31.01 1.87
N ILE A 26 10.23 32.13 1.38
CA ILE A 26 10.03 32.33 -0.06
C ILE A 26 11.38 32.60 -0.73
N ILE A 27 11.68 31.83 -1.77
CA ILE A 27 12.86 32.02 -2.64
C ILE A 27 12.51 32.86 -3.85
N ARG A 28 11.39 32.51 -4.50
CA ARG A 28 10.93 33.13 -5.74
C ARG A 28 9.41 33.12 -5.80
N ILE A 29 8.84 34.16 -6.40
CA ILE A 29 7.41 34.23 -6.73
C ILE A 29 7.29 34.53 -8.21
N ASP A 30 6.54 33.72 -8.92
CA ASP A 30 6.09 33.98 -10.27
C ASP A 30 4.59 34.25 -10.28
N GLY A 31 4.14 35.18 -11.11
CA GLY A 31 2.73 35.54 -11.23
C GLY A 31 2.31 35.80 -12.68
N VAL A 32 1.04 35.49 -12.94
CA VAL A 32 0.36 35.88 -14.19
C VAL A 32 -0.96 36.52 -13.78
N LYS A 33 -1.13 37.80 -14.04
CA LYS A 33 -2.38 38.52 -13.82
C LYS A 33 -3.14 38.65 -15.14
N VAL A 34 -4.38 38.29 -15.13
CA VAL A 34 -5.32 38.46 -16.25
C VAL A 34 -6.40 39.42 -15.82
N LYS A 35 -6.44 40.60 -16.43
CA LYS A 35 -7.37 41.66 -16.11
C LYS A 35 -7.90 42.30 -17.40
N GLU A 36 -9.21 42.30 -17.58
CA GLU A 36 -9.85 42.89 -18.78
C GLU A 36 -9.26 42.39 -20.10
N GLY A 37 -8.89 41.13 -20.17
CA GLY A 37 -8.28 40.48 -21.34
C GLY A 37 -6.79 40.74 -21.53
N ASN A 38 -6.17 41.57 -20.68
CA ASN A 38 -4.73 41.82 -20.71
C ASN A 38 -4.00 40.86 -19.78
N VAL A 39 -2.85 40.36 -20.22
CA VAL A 39 -1.98 39.46 -19.44
C VAL A 39 -0.74 40.23 -19.00
N GLU A 40 -0.53 40.30 -17.68
CA GLU A 40 0.62 40.91 -17.05
C GLU A 40 1.45 39.83 -16.34
N LEU A 41 2.78 39.85 -16.54
CA LEU A 41 3.70 38.90 -15.95
C LEU A 41 4.46 39.52 -14.77
N PHE A 42 4.63 38.76 -13.71
CA PHE A 42 5.39 39.10 -12.52
C PHE A 42 6.39 37.99 -12.20
N SER A 43 7.61 38.40 -11.81
CA SER A 43 8.59 37.46 -11.28
C SER A 43 9.55 38.20 -10.36
N THR A 44 9.79 37.63 -9.17
CA THR A 44 10.78 38.19 -8.23
C THR A 44 11.51 37.08 -7.49
N SER A 45 12.81 37.26 -7.27
CA SER A 45 13.67 36.35 -6.51
C SER A 45 13.57 36.53 -5.00
N PHE A 46 12.64 37.34 -4.53
CA PHE A 46 12.31 37.61 -3.12
C PHE A 46 13.51 37.94 -2.21
N LYS A 47 14.51 38.66 -2.77
CA LYS A 47 15.73 39.04 -2.04
C LYS A 47 15.55 40.30 -1.18
N ASN A 48 14.77 41.25 -1.67
CA ASN A 48 14.41 42.46 -0.93
C ASN A 48 12.98 42.34 -0.39
N LYS A 49 12.80 41.60 0.70
CA LYS A 49 11.50 41.23 1.27
C LYS A 49 10.49 42.39 1.32
N VAL A 50 10.92 43.58 1.75
CA VAL A 50 9.99 44.73 1.91
C VAL A 50 9.50 45.28 0.58
N GLN A 51 10.43 45.44 -0.43
CA GLN A 51 10.05 45.96 -1.72
C GLN A 51 9.32 44.92 -2.55
N ASP A 52 9.74 43.66 -2.46
CA ASP A 52 9.14 42.55 -3.20
C ASP A 52 7.70 42.31 -2.71
N VAL A 53 7.43 42.40 -1.40
CA VAL A 53 6.08 42.33 -0.84
C VAL A 53 5.20 43.50 -1.32
N LYS A 54 5.70 44.73 -1.37
CA LYS A 54 4.95 45.88 -1.89
C LYS A 54 4.60 45.66 -3.38
N ASN A 55 5.55 45.20 -4.17
CA ASN A 55 5.32 44.91 -5.58
C ASN A 55 4.31 43.80 -5.77
N LEU A 56 4.38 42.73 -4.95
CA LEU A 56 3.42 41.63 -4.97
C LEU A 56 2.00 42.11 -4.61
N ILE A 57 1.82 42.88 -3.52
CA ILE A 57 0.50 43.43 -3.15
C ILE A 57 -0.06 44.28 -4.28
N SER A 58 0.74 45.14 -4.89
CA SER A 58 0.34 45.93 -6.05
C SER A 58 -0.04 45.09 -7.26
N PHE A 59 0.61 43.93 -7.44
CA PHE A 59 0.34 43.02 -8.53
C PHE A 59 -0.93 42.22 -8.31
N ILE A 60 -1.13 41.64 -7.12
CA ILE A 60 -2.32 40.80 -6.83
C ILE A 60 -3.59 41.60 -6.66
N GLU A 61 -3.50 42.86 -6.25
CA GLU A 61 -4.66 43.70 -5.92
C GLU A 61 -5.64 42.95 -4.97
N VAL A 62 -6.96 43.03 -5.25
CA VAL A 62 -8.02 42.26 -4.56
C VAL A 62 -8.55 41.09 -5.44
N LEU A 63 -7.78 40.67 -6.43
CA LEU A 63 -8.21 39.63 -7.36
C LEU A 63 -8.09 38.22 -6.72
N PRO A 64 -8.92 37.28 -7.14
CA PRO A 64 -8.77 35.86 -6.76
C PRO A 64 -7.43 35.30 -7.22
N ILE A 65 -6.78 34.57 -6.32
CA ILE A 65 -5.47 33.93 -6.55
C ILE A 65 -5.68 32.45 -6.84
N ILE A 66 -5.19 31.99 -7.98
CA ILE A 66 -5.19 30.58 -8.38
C ILE A 66 -3.77 30.04 -8.21
N CYS A 67 -3.61 28.99 -7.45
CA CYS A 67 -2.30 28.36 -7.20
C CYS A 67 -2.42 26.83 -7.13
N GLU A 68 -1.29 26.16 -7.17
CA GLU A 68 -1.26 24.68 -7.10
C GLU A 68 -1.70 24.18 -5.72
N ASP A 69 -1.30 24.86 -4.64
CA ASP A 69 -1.62 24.52 -3.24
C ASP A 69 -2.07 25.76 -2.50
N ALA A 70 -3.38 25.87 -2.29
CA ALA A 70 -3.96 27.06 -1.65
C ALA A 70 -3.55 27.18 -0.18
N SER A 71 -3.50 26.08 0.55
CA SER A 71 -3.11 26.10 1.98
C SER A 71 -1.64 26.49 2.17
N PHE A 72 -0.76 25.91 1.37
CA PHE A 72 0.66 26.26 1.38
C PHE A 72 0.88 27.73 0.99
N THR A 73 0.28 28.16 -0.09
CA THR A 73 0.37 29.53 -0.59
C THR A 73 -0.13 30.54 0.43
N LYS A 74 -1.28 30.27 1.06
CA LYS A 74 -1.88 31.14 2.07
C LYS A 74 -0.97 31.32 3.28
N ILE A 75 -0.50 30.23 3.89
CA ILE A 75 0.36 30.27 5.07
C ILE A 75 1.67 31.03 4.78
N LEU A 76 2.26 30.84 3.59
CA LEU A 76 3.48 31.56 3.22
C LEU A 76 3.22 33.05 3.01
N LEU A 77 2.14 33.43 2.35
CA LEU A 77 1.82 34.84 2.11
C LEU A 77 1.47 35.56 3.42
N GLU A 78 0.75 34.91 4.35
CA GLU A 78 0.39 35.48 5.65
C GLU A 78 1.62 35.81 6.55
N LYS A 79 2.79 35.18 6.28
CA LYS A 79 4.04 35.56 6.97
C LYS A 79 4.55 36.97 6.61
N TYR A 80 4.14 37.46 5.44
CA TYR A 80 4.67 38.72 4.86
C TYR A 80 3.59 39.76 4.65
N ILE A 81 2.33 39.37 4.54
CA ILE A 81 1.16 40.21 4.28
C ILE A 81 0.18 39.96 5.40
N SER A 82 -0.02 40.94 6.28
CA SER A 82 -0.82 40.79 7.52
C SER A 82 -2.33 40.56 7.29
N ASP A 83 -2.86 41.05 6.17
CA ASP A 83 -4.29 40.92 5.83
C ASP A 83 -4.42 40.57 4.34
N ILE A 84 -4.53 39.29 4.04
CA ILE A 84 -4.82 38.80 2.66
C ILE A 84 -6.32 38.52 2.56
N ASP A 85 -7.05 39.47 1.98
CA ASP A 85 -8.49 39.32 1.70
C ASP A 85 -8.77 38.61 0.36
N ASN A 86 -7.72 38.30 -0.40
CA ASN A 86 -7.84 37.62 -1.68
C ASN A 86 -8.41 36.20 -1.49
N LYS A 87 -9.41 35.85 -2.29
CA LYS A 87 -9.88 34.48 -2.40
C LYS A 87 -8.77 33.61 -3.03
N ILE A 88 -8.30 32.58 -2.33
CA ILE A 88 -7.25 31.68 -2.81
C ILE A 88 -7.89 30.36 -3.24
N LEU A 89 -7.64 29.94 -4.48
CA LEU A 89 -8.25 28.78 -5.13
C LEU A 89 -7.18 27.72 -5.41
N ASP A 90 -7.40 26.49 -4.91
CA ASP A 90 -6.53 25.34 -5.16
C ASP A 90 -6.83 24.67 -6.50
N LEU A 91 -5.87 24.70 -7.39
CA LEU A 91 -6.04 24.10 -8.73
C LEU A 91 -6.17 22.57 -8.66
N ARG A 92 -5.48 21.93 -7.72
CA ARG A 92 -5.55 20.46 -7.54
C ARG A 92 -6.94 20.02 -7.06
N GLU A 93 -7.58 20.82 -6.20
CA GLU A 93 -8.95 20.58 -5.77
C GLU A 93 -9.89 20.49 -6.99
N LEU A 94 -9.87 21.53 -7.84
CA LEU A 94 -10.69 21.55 -9.04
C LEU A 94 -10.39 20.37 -9.97
N CYS A 95 -9.11 20.16 -10.29
CA CYS A 95 -8.68 19.09 -11.17
C CYS A 95 -9.11 17.71 -10.65
N SER A 96 -9.07 17.50 -9.33
CA SER A 96 -9.48 16.23 -8.72
C SER A 96 -10.98 15.96 -8.83
N ILE A 97 -11.82 16.99 -8.76
CA ILE A 97 -13.27 16.84 -8.96
C ILE A 97 -13.60 16.63 -10.44
N LEU A 98 -12.91 17.32 -11.35
CA LEU A 98 -13.16 17.20 -12.78
C LEU A 98 -12.71 15.86 -13.35
N GLU A 99 -11.55 15.37 -12.94
CA GLU A 99 -10.94 14.08 -13.37
C GLU A 99 -10.51 13.26 -12.15
N PRO A 100 -11.44 12.67 -11.37
CA PRO A 100 -11.17 12.03 -10.07
C PRO A 100 -10.28 10.77 -10.14
N TRP A 101 -10.10 10.18 -11.33
CA TRP A 101 -9.29 8.96 -11.55
C TRP A 101 -7.79 9.20 -11.67
N ARG A 102 -7.35 10.50 -11.71
CA ARG A 102 -5.91 10.79 -11.83
C ARG A 102 -5.17 10.48 -10.53
N ARG A 103 -3.94 10.00 -10.68
CA ARG A 103 -3.08 9.66 -9.55
C ARG A 103 -2.25 10.82 -9.05
N ASP A 104 -2.00 11.81 -9.91
CA ASP A 104 -1.20 12.99 -9.59
C ASP A 104 -1.87 14.25 -10.13
N TYR A 105 -2.01 15.25 -9.27
CA TYR A 105 -2.60 16.55 -9.60
C TYR A 105 -1.60 17.69 -9.54
N ARG A 106 -0.29 17.38 -9.44
CA ARG A 106 0.74 18.41 -9.53
C ARG A 106 0.77 18.99 -10.92
N VAL A 107 0.93 20.32 -10.99
CA VAL A 107 0.96 21.06 -12.28
C VAL A 107 2.03 20.53 -13.21
N ILE A 108 3.21 20.17 -12.67
CA ILE A 108 4.31 19.61 -13.46
C ILE A 108 3.96 18.27 -14.12
N SER A 109 3.15 17.47 -13.47
CA SER A 109 2.68 16.18 -14.03
C SER A 109 1.54 16.38 -15.00
N LEU A 110 0.60 17.28 -14.67
CA LEU A 110 -0.60 17.52 -15.48
C LEU A 110 -0.28 18.17 -16.82
N ILE A 111 0.66 19.13 -16.86
CA ILE A 111 0.88 19.95 -18.06
C ILE A 111 1.19 19.10 -19.31
N LYS A 112 2.01 18.06 -19.18
CA LYS A 112 2.35 17.15 -20.28
C LYS A 112 1.18 16.27 -20.73
N GLU A 113 0.26 15.94 -19.80
CA GLU A 113 -0.85 15.03 -20.07
C GLU A 113 -2.09 15.74 -20.64
N VAL A 114 -2.30 16.99 -20.24
CA VAL A 114 -3.53 17.71 -20.60
C VAL A 114 -3.32 18.82 -21.63
N THR A 115 -2.07 19.19 -21.90
CA THR A 115 -1.71 20.20 -22.90
C THR A 115 -0.66 19.65 -23.86
N SER A 116 -0.45 20.34 -24.99
CA SER A 116 0.69 20.11 -25.90
C SER A 116 1.86 21.04 -25.63
N ILE A 117 1.96 21.57 -24.42
CA ILE A 117 2.94 22.59 -24.02
C ILE A 117 3.97 21.95 -23.10
N ASP A 118 5.26 22.25 -23.33
CA ASP A 118 6.30 21.89 -22.38
C ASP A 118 6.25 22.78 -21.13
N PHE A 119 6.78 22.24 -20.03
CA PHE A 119 6.82 22.97 -18.76
C PHE A 119 7.61 24.28 -18.90
N GLU A 120 7.01 25.38 -18.47
CA GLU A 120 7.58 26.71 -18.51
C GLU A 120 8.41 26.97 -17.24
N ASP A 121 9.72 27.17 -17.37
CA ASP A 121 10.63 27.45 -16.25
C ASP A 121 10.85 28.94 -15.98
N ILE A 122 10.62 29.79 -16.98
CA ILE A 122 10.87 31.24 -16.87
C ILE A 122 9.83 31.90 -15.97
N ASN A 123 8.56 31.55 -16.16
CA ASN A 123 7.47 31.96 -15.27
C ASN A 123 6.57 30.75 -14.98
N LYS A 124 6.81 30.09 -13.85
CA LYS A 124 6.12 28.85 -13.49
C LYS A 124 4.61 28.98 -13.26
N ALA A 125 4.11 30.20 -12.97
CA ALA A 125 2.68 30.45 -12.82
C ALA A 125 1.89 30.26 -14.14
N LYS A 126 2.55 30.39 -15.30
CA LYS A 126 1.96 30.08 -16.60
C LYS A 126 1.51 28.61 -16.71
N ASN A 127 2.23 27.70 -16.08
CA ASN A 127 1.88 26.28 -16.10
C ASN A 127 0.50 26.03 -15.48
N SER A 128 0.17 26.71 -14.36
CA SER A 128 -1.16 26.65 -13.73
C SER A 128 -2.24 27.22 -14.65
N LEU A 129 -1.94 28.33 -15.37
CA LEU A 129 -2.85 28.90 -16.35
C LEU A 129 -3.14 27.91 -17.49
N TYR A 130 -2.10 27.28 -18.05
CA TYR A 130 -2.28 26.32 -19.15
C TYR A 130 -3.04 25.08 -18.73
N VAL A 131 -2.73 24.53 -17.55
CA VAL A 131 -3.43 23.36 -16.99
C VAL A 131 -4.90 23.69 -16.75
N LEU A 132 -5.22 24.83 -16.12
CA LEU A 132 -6.61 25.23 -15.89
C LEU A 132 -7.37 25.40 -17.21
N ASN A 133 -6.80 26.12 -18.18
CA ASN A 133 -7.41 26.26 -19.49
C ASN A 133 -7.72 24.90 -20.14
N ALA A 134 -6.77 23.96 -20.09
CA ALA A 134 -6.97 22.63 -20.64
C ALA A 134 -8.13 21.88 -19.95
N PHE A 135 -8.19 21.91 -18.62
CA PHE A 135 -9.27 21.25 -17.86
C PHE A 135 -10.64 21.88 -18.18
N LEU A 136 -10.74 23.20 -18.28
CA LEU A 136 -11.99 23.88 -18.65
C LEU A 136 -12.39 23.58 -20.11
N CYS A 137 -11.41 23.58 -21.05
CA CYS A 137 -11.67 23.16 -22.42
C CYS A 137 -12.24 21.73 -22.50
N ARG A 138 -11.60 20.81 -21.80
CA ARG A 138 -12.05 19.40 -21.70
C ARG A 138 -13.43 19.29 -21.07
N LEU A 139 -13.71 20.07 -20.01
CA LEU A 139 -15.02 20.10 -19.38
C LEU A 139 -16.11 20.52 -20.33
N TRP A 140 -15.85 21.46 -21.25
CA TRP A 140 -16.86 22.05 -22.15
C TRP A 140 -16.88 21.44 -23.55
N ASP A 141 -15.92 20.53 -23.88
CA ASP A 141 -15.88 19.87 -25.19
C ASP A 141 -17.13 19.00 -25.43
N LYS A 142 -17.80 19.23 -26.55
CA LYS A 142 -19.10 18.60 -26.87
C LYS A 142 -18.95 17.25 -27.58
N GLU A 143 -17.84 16.99 -28.22
CA GLU A 143 -17.70 15.88 -29.18
C GLU A 143 -17.46 14.52 -28.55
N GLU A 144 -16.96 14.44 -27.32
CA GLU A 144 -16.38 13.21 -26.75
C GLU A 144 -17.23 12.49 -25.70
N GLY A 145 -18.53 12.50 -25.74
CA GLY A 145 -19.32 11.77 -24.72
C GLY A 145 -19.18 12.33 -23.28
N TYR A 146 -18.36 13.35 -23.11
CA TYR A 146 -18.21 14.12 -21.87
C TYR A 146 -19.53 14.85 -21.49
N ASN A 147 -20.41 15.02 -22.46
CA ASN A 147 -21.75 15.61 -22.26
C ASN A 147 -22.60 14.83 -21.24
N LYS A 148 -22.53 13.51 -21.18
CA LYS A 148 -23.28 12.73 -20.17
C LYS A 148 -22.69 12.92 -18.77
N LYS A 149 -21.37 12.98 -18.66
CA LYS A 149 -20.65 13.18 -17.41
C LYS A 149 -20.76 14.62 -16.89
N LYS A 150 -20.81 15.58 -17.81
CA LYS A 150 -21.01 17.00 -17.56
C LYS A 150 -22.39 17.33 -17.00
N ILE A 151 -23.41 16.64 -17.47
CA ILE A 151 -24.78 16.79 -16.94
C ILE A 151 -24.80 16.37 -15.46
N SER A 152 -24.04 15.35 -15.05
CA SER A 152 -24.00 14.92 -13.67
C SER A 152 -23.27 15.91 -12.76
N LEU A 153 -22.09 16.42 -13.15
CA LEU A 153 -21.40 17.47 -12.38
C LEU A 153 -22.26 18.73 -12.27
N TYR A 154 -22.83 19.16 -13.38
CA TYR A 154 -23.72 20.33 -13.42
C TYR A 154 -24.99 20.12 -12.57
N ASN A 155 -25.60 18.95 -12.63
CA ASN A 155 -26.77 18.60 -11.82
C ASN A 155 -26.41 18.49 -10.33
N ILE A 156 -25.26 17.94 -9.98
CA ILE A 156 -24.77 17.88 -8.59
C ILE A 156 -24.57 19.30 -8.04
N LEU A 157 -23.88 20.15 -8.78
CA LEU A 157 -23.65 21.55 -8.40
C LEU A 157 -24.92 22.40 -8.37
N LYS A 158 -25.92 22.10 -9.23
CA LYS A 158 -27.18 22.84 -9.31
C LYS A 158 -28.19 22.41 -8.27
N LEU A 159 -28.15 21.13 -7.84
CA LEU A 159 -29.03 20.59 -6.81
C LEU A 159 -28.66 21.04 -5.40
N ASP A 160 -27.40 21.42 -5.20
CA ASP A 160 -26.92 21.84 -3.88
C ASP A 160 -26.55 23.33 -3.88
N TYR A 161 -27.55 24.17 -3.55
CA TYR A 161 -27.39 25.62 -3.45
C TYR A 161 -26.32 26.03 -2.44
N ASN A 162 -26.13 25.24 -1.37
CA ASN A 162 -25.12 25.51 -0.33
C ASN A 162 -23.67 25.32 -0.84
N ILE A 163 -23.43 24.33 -1.70
CA ILE A 163 -22.10 24.12 -2.30
C ILE A 163 -21.77 25.24 -3.28
N HIS A 164 -22.74 25.66 -4.10
CA HIS A 164 -22.56 26.72 -5.09
C HIS A 164 -22.16 28.07 -4.45
N GLU A 165 -22.71 28.41 -3.29
CA GLU A 165 -22.35 29.63 -2.58
C GLU A 165 -21.01 29.54 -1.86
N LYS A 166 -20.64 28.36 -1.33
CA LYS A 166 -19.45 28.17 -0.50
C LYS A 166 -18.22 27.75 -1.29
N TRP A 167 -18.39 27.02 -2.41
CA TRP A 167 -17.27 26.53 -3.19
C TRP A 167 -16.72 27.58 -4.14
N GLY A 168 -15.49 27.97 -3.90
CA GLY A 168 -14.84 29.04 -4.63
C GLY A 168 -14.75 28.85 -6.14
N TRP A 169 -14.73 27.60 -6.63
CA TRP A 169 -14.67 27.28 -8.04
C TRP A 169 -16.02 27.29 -8.76
N ALA A 170 -17.13 27.26 -8.04
CA ALA A 170 -18.48 27.08 -8.64
C ALA A 170 -18.79 28.11 -9.73
N GLU A 171 -18.43 29.37 -9.52
CA GLU A 171 -18.65 30.46 -10.45
C GLU A 171 -17.89 30.32 -11.78
N TYR A 172 -16.74 29.63 -11.76
CA TYR A 172 -15.83 29.45 -12.91
C TYR A 172 -16.17 28.23 -13.77
N LEU A 173 -17.11 27.40 -13.37
CA LEU A 173 -17.50 26.18 -14.12
C LEU A 173 -18.51 26.45 -15.23
N GLN A 174 -19.09 27.65 -15.29
CA GLN A 174 -20.03 28.04 -16.35
C GLN A 174 -19.26 28.33 -17.63
N ARG A 175 -19.72 27.69 -18.73
CA ARG A 175 -19.15 27.95 -20.05
C ARG A 175 -19.48 29.38 -20.50
N PRO A 176 -18.50 30.18 -20.94
CA PRO A 176 -18.75 31.48 -21.54
C PRO A 176 -19.65 31.36 -22.77
N LEU A 177 -20.48 32.36 -22.98
CA LEU A 177 -21.45 32.41 -24.12
C LEU A 177 -20.72 32.32 -25.48
N PHE A 178 -19.53 32.94 -25.56
CA PHE A 178 -18.66 32.91 -26.73
C PHE A 178 -17.36 32.24 -26.33
N PHE A 179 -17.15 30.99 -26.72
CA PHE A 179 -15.97 30.20 -26.38
C PHE A 179 -15.41 29.53 -27.65
N ASN A 180 -14.15 29.83 -27.96
CA ASN A 180 -13.43 29.26 -29.09
C ASN A 180 -12.30 28.31 -28.61
N TYR A 181 -12.48 27.03 -28.81
CA TYR A 181 -11.51 26.02 -28.41
C TYR A 181 -10.13 26.16 -29.09
N ASN A 182 -10.09 26.67 -30.33
CA ASN A 182 -8.86 26.79 -31.12
C ASN A 182 -7.87 27.81 -30.56
N GLU A 183 -8.27 28.60 -29.58
CA GLU A 183 -7.42 29.59 -28.93
C GLU A 183 -6.59 28.97 -27.79
N PHE A 184 -6.86 27.73 -27.41
CA PHE A 184 -6.23 27.08 -26.27
C PHE A 184 -5.60 25.75 -26.67
N ASN A 185 -4.41 25.48 -26.11
CA ASN A 185 -3.72 24.22 -26.27
C ASN A 185 -4.25 23.23 -25.21
N TYR A 186 -4.94 22.21 -25.66
CA TYR A 186 -5.35 21.11 -24.79
C TYR A 186 -5.35 19.79 -25.56
N VAL A 187 -5.06 18.73 -24.85
CA VAL A 187 -5.17 17.36 -25.37
C VAL A 187 -6.60 16.88 -25.16
N LYS A 188 -7.29 16.50 -26.22
CA LYS A 188 -8.60 15.88 -26.11
C LYS A 188 -8.49 14.60 -25.27
N TYR A 189 -9.55 14.31 -24.49
CA TYR A 189 -9.58 13.10 -23.70
C TYR A 189 -9.71 11.88 -24.62
N ASP A 190 -8.60 11.23 -24.88
CA ASP A 190 -8.60 9.97 -25.62
C ASP A 190 -8.59 8.82 -24.61
N LYS A 191 -9.70 8.07 -24.57
CA LYS A 191 -9.84 6.88 -23.71
C LYS A 191 -8.85 5.78 -24.07
N LYS A 192 -8.27 5.86 -25.25
CA LYS A 192 -7.20 5.04 -25.80
C LYS A 192 -6.32 5.98 -26.62
N GLN A 193 -5.23 6.45 -26.07
CA GLN A 193 -4.08 6.61 -26.94
C GLN A 193 -3.75 5.20 -27.43
N GLU A 194 -4.36 4.81 -28.53
CA GLU A 194 -3.75 3.87 -29.45
C GLU A 194 -2.46 4.57 -29.90
N VAL A 195 -1.43 4.43 -29.08
CA VAL A 195 -0.09 4.61 -29.60
C VAL A 195 -0.05 3.62 -30.74
N GLU A 196 -0.07 4.11 -31.98
CA GLU A 196 0.28 3.32 -33.16
C GLU A 196 1.72 2.84 -32.96
N ILE A 197 1.83 1.82 -32.11
CA ILE A 197 3.07 1.07 -31.97
C ILE A 197 3.19 0.39 -33.32
N LYS A 198 4.11 0.88 -34.15
CA LYS A 198 4.54 0.14 -35.34
C LYS A 198 4.90 -1.24 -34.85
N ALA A 199 3.90 -2.14 -34.91
CA ALA A 199 4.01 -3.50 -34.47
C ALA A 199 5.28 -4.09 -35.07
N ASN A 200 6.21 -4.44 -34.23
CA ASN A 200 7.46 -5.02 -34.67
C ASN A 200 7.10 -6.41 -35.21
N LYS A 201 6.85 -6.54 -36.52
CA LYS A 201 6.41 -7.78 -37.21
C LYS A 201 7.45 -8.90 -37.11
N LYS A 202 8.49 -8.77 -36.29
CA LYS A 202 9.48 -9.80 -36.08
C LYS A 202 8.89 -10.91 -35.23
N LYS A 203 8.93 -12.12 -35.75
CA LYS A 203 8.44 -13.35 -35.14
C LYS A 203 9.10 -13.56 -33.77
N ILE A 204 8.29 -13.64 -32.72
CA ILE A 204 8.79 -13.86 -31.35
C ILE A 204 9.23 -15.33 -31.25
N PRO A 205 10.47 -15.65 -30.89
CA PRO A 205 10.98 -17.01 -30.80
C PRO A 205 10.53 -17.69 -29.50
N TYR A 206 9.32 -18.24 -29.47
CA TYR A 206 8.74 -18.85 -28.25
C TYR A 206 9.57 -19.96 -27.62
N ASN A 207 10.20 -20.77 -28.45
CA ASN A 207 11.00 -21.90 -27.99
C ASN A 207 12.41 -21.48 -27.57
N GLU A 208 12.79 -20.27 -27.85
CA GLU A 208 14.14 -19.72 -27.65
C GLU A 208 14.08 -18.38 -26.92
N PHE A 209 13.45 -18.38 -25.74
CA PHE A 209 13.31 -17.16 -24.95
C PHE A 209 14.67 -16.58 -24.54
N GLU A 210 15.76 -17.40 -24.50
CA GLU A 210 17.13 -16.96 -24.27
C GLU A 210 17.56 -15.94 -25.33
N LYS A 211 17.21 -16.21 -26.60
CA LYS A 211 17.48 -15.28 -27.70
C LYS A 211 16.71 -13.98 -27.53
N LEU A 212 15.48 -14.07 -27.00
CA LEU A 212 14.67 -12.91 -26.71
C LEU A 212 15.28 -12.04 -25.60
N LEU A 213 15.72 -12.65 -24.50
CA LEU A 213 16.36 -11.94 -23.38
C LEU A 213 17.66 -11.22 -23.80
N ARG A 214 18.37 -11.74 -24.80
CA ARG A 214 19.62 -11.11 -25.31
C ARG A 214 19.39 -10.00 -26.32
N ARG A 215 18.16 -9.77 -26.75
CA ARG A 215 17.81 -8.77 -27.76
C ARG A 215 17.60 -7.39 -27.15
N LYS A 216 18.68 -6.60 -27.04
CA LYS A 216 18.63 -5.21 -26.59
C LYS A 216 17.67 -4.34 -27.40
N ASP A 217 17.53 -4.59 -28.71
CA ASP A 217 16.63 -3.85 -29.58
C ASP A 217 15.13 -3.99 -29.23
N ILE A 218 14.76 -4.98 -28.43
CA ILE A 218 13.40 -5.15 -27.91
C ILE A 218 13.23 -4.42 -26.58
N TRP A 219 14.23 -4.51 -25.69
CA TRP A 219 14.16 -4.03 -24.32
C TRP A 219 14.68 -2.62 -24.13
N ASP A 220 15.51 -2.10 -25.05
CA ASP A 220 16.20 -0.80 -24.97
C ASP A 220 15.43 0.25 -25.78
N ARG A 221 14.20 0.54 -25.41
CA ARG A 221 13.35 1.54 -26.05
C ARG A 221 13.42 2.87 -25.29
N GLY A 222 14.59 3.50 -25.24
CA GLY A 222 14.85 4.91 -24.93
C GLY A 222 13.83 5.56 -23.95
N GLY A 223 13.73 5.07 -22.71
CA GLY A 223 12.77 5.55 -21.72
C GLY A 223 13.18 5.10 -20.32
N GLU A 224 12.26 5.05 -19.40
CA GLU A 224 12.48 4.71 -18.00
C GLU A 224 12.98 3.27 -17.72
N PHE A 225 12.96 2.39 -18.71
CA PHE A 225 13.34 0.98 -18.56
C PHE A 225 14.74 0.72 -19.14
N ASN A 226 15.75 0.75 -18.27
CA ASN A 226 17.13 0.41 -18.64
C ASN A 226 17.36 -1.10 -18.42
N TYR A 227 17.08 -1.90 -19.44
CA TYR A 227 17.27 -3.35 -19.39
C TYR A 227 18.74 -3.74 -19.54
N GLN A 228 19.23 -4.52 -18.58
CA GLN A 228 20.53 -5.17 -18.66
C GLN A 228 20.35 -6.70 -18.65
N TYR A 229 20.85 -7.36 -19.69
CA TYR A 229 20.87 -8.81 -19.70
C TYR A 229 21.71 -9.36 -18.54
N ARG A 230 21.15 -10.38 -17.86
CA ARG A 230 21.80 -11.10 -16.76
C ARG A 230 21.60 -12.60 -16.95
N GLU A 231 22.70 -13.36 -16.95
CA GLU A 231 22.69 -14.81 -17.14
C GLU A 231 21.88 -15.52 -16.05
N GLU A 232 21.94 -15.02 -14.81
CA GLU A 232 21.18 -15.55 -13.69
C GLU A 232 19.67 -15.40 -13.89
N GLN A 233 19.24 -14.31 -14.50
CA GLN A 233 17.84 -14.07 -14.84
C GLN A 233 17.37 -15.01 -15.96
N GLU A 234 18.22 -15.30 -16.94
CA GLU A 234 17.96 -16.29 -17.97
C GLU A 234 17.78 -17.69 -17.36
N LYS A 235 18.70 -18.13 -16.50
CA LYS A 235 18.60 -19.41 -15.78
C LYS A 235 17.34 -19.49 -14.92
N PHE A 236 16.99 -18.39 -14.27
CA PHE A 236 15.77 -18.31 -13.49
C PHE A 236 14.52 -18.48 -14.35
N SER A 237 14.42 -17.74 -15.46
CA SER A 237 13.32 -17.87 -16.40
C SER A 237 13.21 -19.31 -16.95
N PHE A 238 14.33 -19.96 -17.20
CA PHE A 238 14.36 -21.37 -17.62
C PHE A 238 13.76 -22.29 -16.57
N LYS A 239 14.07 -22.11 -15.30
CA LYS A 239 13.52 -22.93 -14.21
C LYS A 239 12.02 -22.74 -14.03
N VAL A 240 11.53 -21.51 -14.12
CA VAL A 240 10.08 -21.23 -14.09
C VAL A 240 9.39 -21.93 -15.27
N ARG A 241 9.94 -21.80 -16.48
CA ARG A 241 9.41 -22.47 -17.67
C ARG A 241 9.39 -24.00 -17.52
N GLU A 242 10.48 -24.60 -17.08
CA GLU A 242 10.58 -26.04 -16.85
C GLU A 242 9.50 -26.53 -15.87
N THR A 243 9.25 -25.78 -14.80
CA THR A 243 8.22 -26.07 -13.79
C THR A 243 6.82 -26.07 -14.40
N ILE A 244 6.51 -25.08 -15.25
CA ILE A 244 5.22 -24.98 -15.92
C ILE A 244 5.02 -26.12 -16.92
N GLU A 245 6.02 -26.39 -17.78
CA GLU A 245 5.95 -27.41 -18.83
C GLU A 245 5.89 -28.85 -18.26
N LYS A 246 6.48 -29.08 -17.10
CA LYS A 246 6.45 -30.38 -16.42
C LYS A 246 5.33 -30.53 -15.40
N GLU A 247 4.51 -29.51 -15.23
CA GLU A 247 3.43 -29.47 -14.24
C GLU A 247 3.91 -29.81 -12.82
N GLU A 248 5.02 -29.19 -12.40
CA GLU A 248 5.69 -29.47 -11.13
C GLU A 248 5.50 -28.35 -10.11
N ARG A 249 6.02 -28.57 -8.89
CA ARG A 249 6.11 -27.57 -7.82
C ARG A 249 7.56 -27.28 -7.48
N ILE A 250 7.91 -25.98 -7.31
CA ILE A 250 9.27 -25.57 -7.03
C ILE A 250 9.35 -24.41 -6.04
N PHE A 251 10.34 -24.44 -5.16
CA PHE A 251 10.77 -23.30 -4.34
C PHE A 251 12.00 -22.67 -4.96
N ILE A 252 11.93 -21.36 -5.22
CA ILE A 252 13.05 -20.61 -5.79
C ILE A 252 13.39 -19.45 -4.85
N GLU A 253 14.58 -19.48 -4.28
CA GLU A 253 15.13 -18.29 -3.58
C GLU A 253 15.93 -17.46 -4.57
N ALA A 254 15.47 -16.24 -4.82
CA ALA A 254 16.11 -15.30 -5.72
C ALA A 254 16.37 -13.98 -4.99
N PRO A 255 17.63 -13.55 -4.83
CA PRO A 255 17.98 -12.31 -4.12
C PRO A 255 17.26 -11.08 -4.68
N THR A 256 17.13 -10.04 -3.86
CA THR A 256 16.68 -8.72 -4.32
C THR A 256 17.58 -8.22 -5.45
N GLY A 257 17.02 -7.52 -6.43
CA GLY A 257 17.76 -7.04 -7.61
C GLY A 257 18.11 -8.10 -8.65
N SER A 258 17.73 -9.38 -8.47
CA SER A 258 17.94 -10.44 -9.48
C SER A 258 16.98 -10.37 -10.67
N GLY A 259 16.01 -9.45 -10.68
CA GLY A 259 15.01 -9.32 -11.74
C GLY A 259 13.93 -10.41 -11.72
N LYS A 260 13.57 -10.92 -10.53
CA LYS A 260 12.54 -11.96 -10.32
C LYS A 260 11.27 -11.69 -11.10
N THR A 261 10.69 -10.52 -10.87
CA THR A 261 9.38 -10.12 -11.41
C THR A 261 9.37 -10.19 -12.93
N PHE A 262 10.36 -9.56 -13.57
CA PHE A 262 10.49 -9.61 -15.02
C PHE A 262 10.62 -11.03 -15.56
N ALA A 263 11.44 -11.86 -14.92
CA ALA A 263 11.72 -13.21 -15.38
C ALA A 263 10.50 -14.14 -15.35
N TYR A 264 9.72 -14.15 -14.24
CA TYR A 264 8.51 -15.00 -14.21
C TYR A 264 7.37 -14.44 -15.03
N LEU A 265 7.20 -13.11 -15.11
CA LEU A 265 6.19 -12.48 -15.94
C LEU A 265 6.44 -12.76 -17.41
N LEU A 266 7.68 -12.64 -17.87
CA LEU A 266 8.04 -12.97 -19.25
C LEU A 266 7.61 -14.40 -19.62
N ILE A 267 7.91 -15.37 -18.75
CA ILE A 267 7.53 -16.77 -19.01
C ILE A 267 6.02 -16.96 -18.95
N ALA A 268 5.32 -16.37 -17.98
CA ALA A 268 3.86 -16.45 -17.90
C ALA A 268 3.21 -15.88 -19.17
N ILE A 269 3.63 -14.71 -19.65
CA ILE A 269 3.14 -14.06 -20.86
C ILE A 269 3.42 -14.91 -22.09
N LEU A 270 4.65 -15.43 -22.27
CA LEU A 270 5.01 -16.27 -23.39
C LEU A 270 4.23 -17.59 -23.41
N GLN A 271 4.00 -18.17 -22.24
CA GLN A 271 3.20 -19.40 -22.12
C GLN A 271 1.74 -19.15 -22.45
N CYS A 272 1.14 -18.06 -21.97
CA CYS A 272 -0.21 -17.66 -22.36
C CYS A 272 -0.31 -17.49 -23.87
N TYR A 273 0.62 -16.78 -24.48
CA TYR A 273 0.60 -16.56 -25.93
C TYR A 273 0.78 -17.85 -26.75
N LYS A 274 1.64 -18.76 -26.31
CA LYS A 274 1.78 -20.10 -26.92
C LYS A 274 0.45 -20.86 -26.91
N ASN A 275 -0.28 -20.74 -25.81
CA ASN A 275 -1.50 -21.50 -25.57
C ASN A 275 -2.76 -20.89 -26.22
N LEU A 276 -2.77 -19.59 -26.57
CA LEU A 276 -3.90 -18.91 -27.23
C LEU A 276 -4.33 -19.62 -28.55
N ASN A 277 -3.39 -20.24 -29.25
CA ASN A 277 -3.68 -20.93 -30.49
C ASN A 277 -4.05 -22.41 -30.32
N THR A 278 -3.94 -22.95 -29.13
CA THR A 278 -4.02 -24.40 -28.86
C THR A 278 -5.12 -24.77 -27.85
N TYR A 279 -5.47 -23.89 -26.92
CA TYR A 279 -6.37 -24.17 -25.78
C TYR A 279 -7.35 -23.02 -25.53
N LYS A 280 -8.44 -23.32 -24.82
CA LYS A 280 -9.29 -22.26 -24.26
C LYS A 280 -8.53 -21.48 -23.20
N VAL A 281 -8.87 -20.20 -22.99
CA VAL A 281 -8.25 -19.33 -21.98
C VAL A 281 -8.26 -19.99 -20.60
N GLU A 282 -9.33 -20.69 -20.28
CA GLU A 282 -9.53 -21.40 -19.01
C GLU A 282 -8.50 -22.49 -18.74
N ASP A 283 -7.93 -23.10 -19.79
CA ASP A 283 -6.99 -24.23 -19.67
C ASP A 283 -5.54 -23.79 -19.43
N ALA A 284 -5.23 -22.52 -19.57
CA ALA A 284 -3.86 -21.97 -19.45
C ALA A 284 -3.80 -20.62 -18.75
N SER A 285 -4.59 -20.48 -17.71
CA SER A 285 -4.63 -19.24 -16.93
C SER A 285 -3.61 -19.24 -15.80
N PHE A 286 -2.99 -18.07 -15.59
CA PHE A 286 -2.07 -17.82 -14.50
C PHE A 286 -2.74 -17.02 -13.40
N ILE A 287 -2.58 -17.47 -12.16
CA ILE A 287 -2.78 -16.63 -10.99
C ILE A 287 -1.40 -16.26 -10.45
N ILE A 288 -1.17 -14.96 -10.25
CA ILE A 288 0.03 -14.44 -9.61
C ILE A 288 -0.39 -13.86 -8.28
N SER A 289 0.08 -14.48 -7.20
CA SER A 289 -0.20 -14.02 -5.84
C SER A 289 1.02 -13.28 -5.28
N THR A 290 0.78 -12.11 -4.71
CA THR A 290 1.81 -11.30 -4.06
C THR A 290 1.37 -10.92 -2.64
N ASP A 291 2.30 -10.46 -1.80
CA ASP A 291 1.99 -10.22 -0.39
C ASP A 291 1.17 -8.95 -0.16
N THR A 292 1.54 -7.84 -0.81
CA THR A 292 0.93 -6.53 -0.56
C THR A 292 0.16 -5.98 -1.75
N LYS A 293 -0.79 -5.07 -1.47
CA LYS A 293 -1.55 -4.38 -2.50
C LYS A 293 -0.68 -3.44 -3.35
N GLU A 294 0.37 -2.87 -2.78
CA GLU A 294 1.33 -2.04 -3.51
C GLU A 294 2.08 -2.85 -4.58
N LEU A 295 2.53 -4.07 -4.23
CA LEU A 295 3.14 -4.99 -5.20
C LEU A 295 2.14 -5.44 -6.27
N GLN A 296 0.88 -5.69 -5.89
CA GLN A 296 -0.19 -5.98 -6.82
C GLN A 296 -0.39 -4.83 -7.81
N ASN A 297 -0.47 -3.60 -7.32
CA ASN A 297 -0.60 -2.41 -8.16
C ASN A 297 0.62 -2.22 -9.09
N GLN A 298 1.83 -2.46 -8.59
CA GLN A 298 3.05 -2.39 -9.40
C GLN A 298 3.02 -3.36 -10.58
N LEU A 299 2.62 -4.61 -10.36
CA LEU A 299 2.50 -5.61 -11.42
C LEU A 299 1.50 -5.17 -12.50
N ILE A 300 0.34 -4.67 -12.09
CA ILE A 300 -0.77 -4.32 -12.98
C ILE A 300 -0.53 -3.01 -13.73
N ASP A 301 0.03 -2.00 -13.06
CA ASP A 301 0.11 -0.66 -13.62
C ASP A 301 1.42 -0.41 -14.38
N ARG A 302 2.46 -1.22 -14.12
CA ARG A 302 3.79 -1.01 -14.70
C ARG A 302 4.38 -2.26 -15.35
N ASP A 303 4.54 -3.34 -14.57
CA ASP A 303 5.43 -4.43 -14.98
C ASP A 303 4.81 -5.28 -16.10
N ILE A 304 3.55 -5.69 -16.00
CA ILE A 304 2.87 -6.44 -17.05
C ILE A 304 2.66 -5.60 -18.32
N PRO A 305 2.09 -4.36 -18.24
CA PRO A 305 1.92 -3.51 -19.41
C PRO A 305 3.23 -3.28 -20.18
N ASN A 306 4.31 -2.96 -19.48
CA ASN A 306 5.61 -2.71 -20.11
C ASN A 306 6.13 -3.93 -20.87
N ILE A 307 6.04 -5.14 -20.30
CA ILE A 307 6.49 -6.36 -20.98
C ILE A 307 5.60 -6.66 -22.20
N LEU A 308 4.29 -6.52 -22.07
CA LEU A 308 3.35 -6.74 -23.18
C LEU A 308 3.59 -5.76 -24.34
N GLU A 309 3.81 -4.50 -24.01
CA GLU A 309 4.13 -3.46 -25.01
C GLU A 309 5.44 -3.76 -25.74
N MET A 310 6.51 -4.06 -25.00
CA MET A 310 7.81 -4.40 -25.59
C MET A 310 7.75 -5.62 -26.51
N LEU A 311 6.88 -6.58 -26.18
CA LEU A 311 6.65 -7.78 -27.00
C LEU A 311 5.63 -7.57 -28.12
N GLY A 312 4.88 -6.47 -28.14
CA GLY A 312 3.77 -6.22 -29.08
C GLY A 312 2.60 -7.19 -28.87
N LEU A 313 2.29 -7.50 -27.61
CA LEU A 313 1.25 -8.44 -27.19
C LEU A 313 0.10 -7.80 -26.39
N SER A 314 0.06 -6.48 -26.30
CA SER A 314 -0.91 -5.73 -25.48
C SER A 314 -2.37 -6.01 -25.87
N ASP A 315 -2.64 -6.32 -27.15
CA ASP A 315 -3.96 -6.65 -27.69
C ASP A 315 -4.29 -8.15 -27.67
N LYS A 316 -3.36 -9.00 -27.24
CA LYS A 316 -3.47 -10.45 -27.31
C LYS A 316 -3.58 -11.15 -25.97
N ILE A 317 -3.04 -10.55 -24.92
CA ILE A 317 -3.01 -11.13 -23.58
C ILE A 317 -3.86 -10.27 -22.66
N ASN A 318 -4.96 -10.82 -22.18
CA ASN A 318 -5.80 -10.18 -21.20
C ASN A 318 -5.24 -10.41 -19.80
N PHE A 319 -5.10 -9.34 -19.05
CA PHE A 319 -4.66 -9.42 -17.66
C PHE A 319 -5.46 -8.49 -16.77
N GLY A 320 -5.52 -8.81 -15.50
CA GLY A 320 -6.20 -7.97 -14.53
C GLY A 320 -5.88 -8.35 -13.11
N TYR A 321 -6.60 -7.75 -12.19
CA TYR A 321 -6.44 -8.00 -10.76
C TYR A 321 -7.78 -8.04 -10.07
N ILE A 322 -7.82 -8.66 -8.91
CA ILE A 322 -8.95 -8.56 -7.99
C ILE A 322 -8.45 -8.39 -6.56
N LYS A 323 -9.16 -7.59 -5.80
CA LYS A 323 -8.96 -7.35 -4.37
C LYS A 323 -10.18 -7.78 -3.58
N GLY A 324 -10.06 -7.83 -2.26
CA GLY A 324 -11.21 -8.06 -1.38
C GLY A 324 -12.32 -7.02 -1.60
N LYS A 325 -13.57 -7.39 -1.38
CA LYS A 325 -14.77 -6.56 -1.63
C LYS A 325 -14.66 -5.17 -1.03
N GLY A 326 -14.20 -5.04 0.20
CA GLY A 326 -14.03 -3.77 0.91
C GLY A 326 -12.99 -2.80 0.31
N ASN A 327 -12.40 -3.10 -0.85
CA ASN A 327 -11.55 -2.14 -1.58
C ASN A 327 -12.29 -1.41 -2.69
N TYR A 328 -13.56 -1.73 -2.92
CA TYR A 328 -14.32 -1.19 -4.04
C TYR A 328 -15.46 -0.29 -3.58
N LEU A 329 -15.62 0.86 -4.24
CA LEU A 329 -16.77 1.72 -4.03
C LEU A 329 -18.06 1.01 -4.45
N CYS A 330 -19.10 1.15 -3.63
CA CYS A 330 -20.44 0.68 -3.94
C CYS A 330 -21.34 1.86 -4.31
N PRO A 331 -21.77 2.00 -5.58
CA PRO A 331 -22.67 3.07 -6.00
C PRO A 331 -24.01 3.08 -5.25
N GLU A 332 -24.52 1.93 -4.85
CA GLU A 332 -25.78 1.83 -4.07
C GLU A 332 -25.58 2.35 -2.65
N ARG A 333 -24.49 1.93 -1.97
CA ARG A 333 -24.19 2.45 -0.62
C ARG A 333 -23.85 3.94 -0.65
N LEU A 334 -23.20 4.40 -1.69
CA LEU A 334 -22.92 5.81 -1.87
C LEU A 334 -24.24 6.59 -2.01
N ALA A 335 -25.18 6.11 -2.81
CA ALA A 335 -26.49 6.76 -2.98
C ALA A 335 -27.32 6.74 -1.68
N LYS A 336 -27.27 5.63 -0.92
CA LYS A 336 -28.02 5.45 0.34
C LYS A 336 -27.46 6.29 1.50
N ASN A 337 -26.15 6.41 1.58
CA ASN A 337 -25.46 7.06 2.70
C ASN A 337 -25.00 8.48 2.39
N SER A 338 -25.39 9.04 1.24
CA SER A 338 -25.11 10.42 0.88
C SER A 338 -26.02 11.35 1.69
N GLU A 339 -25.41 12.23 2.47
CA GLU A 339 -26.11 13.25 3.26
C GLU A 339 -25.45 14.61 3.02
N VAL A 340 -26.26 15.63 2.75
CA VAL A 340 -25.76 17.01 2.69
C VAL A 340 -25.54 17.50 4.12
N THR A 341 -24.28 17.63 4.51
CA THR A 341 -23.91 18.00 5.87
C THR A 341 -23.86 19.50 6.09
N GLY A 342 -23.78 20.29 5.03
CA GLY A 342 -23.52 21.73 5.07
C GLY A 342 -22.05 22.07 5.35
N ASN A 343 -21.19 21.09 5.55
CA ASN A 343 -19.74 21.24 5.58
C ASN A 343 -19.20 21.11 4.16
N LEU A 344 -18.49 22.12 3.68
CA LEU A 344 -18.00 22.15 2.30
C LEU A 344 -17.13 20.94 1.92
N ILE A 345 -16.21 20.52 2.81
CA ILE A 345 -15.29 19.39 2.52
C ILE A 345 -16.06 18.07 2.44
N ASP A 346 -17.02 17.85 3.34
CA ASP A 346 -17.84 16.64 3.33
C ASP A 346 -18.72 16.58 2.08
N ASP A 347 -19.32 17.69 1.70
CA ASP A 347 -20.18 17.80 0.50
C ASP A 347 -19.32 17.62 -0.78
N LEU A 348 -18.11 18.21 -0.84
CA LEU A 348 -17.17 18.01 -1.96
C LEU A 348 -16.63 16.58 -2.02
N ARG A 349 -16.43 15.92 -0.87
CA ARG A 349 -16.08 14.48 -0.80
C ARG A 349 -17.12 13.64 -1.51
N GLU A 350 -18.39 13.89 -1.24
CA GLU A 350 -19.47 13.14 -1.91
C GLU A 350 -19.53 13.40 -3.41
N ILE A 351 -19.33 14.63 -3.84
CA ILE A 351 -19.24 14.96 -5.27
C ILE A 351 -18.08 14.21 -5.91
N PHE A 352 -16.91 14.22 -5.27
CA PHE A 352 -15.73 13.48 -5.73
C PHE A 352 -16.01 11.99 -5.88
N LEU A 353 -16.60 11.34 -4.86
CA LEU A 353 -16.95 9.92 -4.88
C LEU A 353 -18.02 9.59 -5.95
N LYS A 354 -19.05 10.43 -6.09
CA LYS A 354 -20.06 10.28 -7.16
C LYS A 354 -19.42 10.41 -8.55
N ARG A 355 -18.52 11.38 -8.72
CA ARG A 355 -17.75 11.54 -9.97
C ARG A 355 -16.86 10.33 -10.26
N LEU A 356 -16.17 9.80 -9.25
CA LEU A 356 -15.35 8.60 -9.37
C LEU A 356 -16.20 7.38 -9.78
N CYS A 357 -17.41 7.23 -9.22
CA CYS A 357 -18.36 6.18 -9.61
C CYS A 357 -18.89 6.30 -11.03
N GLU A 358 -19.06 7.50 -11.56
CA GLU A 358 -19.63 7.72 -12.89
C GLU A 358 -18.67 7.37 -14.02
N ASP A 359 -17.37 7.46 -13.78
CA ASP A 359 -16.36 7.23 -14.81
C ASP A 359 -16.14 5.76 -15.16
N GLY A 360 -16.55 4.86 -14.32
CA GLY A 360 -16.68 3.45 -14.66
C GLY A 360 -15.38 2.63 -14.81
N GLU A 361 -14.22 3.23 -14.62
CA GLU A 361 -12.94 2.52 -14.77
C GLU A 361 -12.28 2.13 -13.44
N TYR A 362 -12.56 2.84 -12.35
CA TYR A 362 -11.84 2.67 -11.08
C TYR A 362 -12.79 2.72 -9.88
N GLY A 363 -13.34 1.56 -9.52
CA GLY A 363 -14.02 1.42 -8.22
C GLY A 363 -13.05 1.17 -7.06
N ASP A 364 -11.79 0.88 -7.34
CA ASP A 364 -10.74 0.61 -6.36
C ASP A 364 -10.27 1.90 -5.70
N VAL A 365 -10.61 2.07 -4.42
CA VAL A 365 -10.28 3.29 -3.66
C VAL A 365 -8.80 3.50 -3.41
N GLU A 366 -7.97 2.45 -3.50
CA GLU A 366 -6.52 2.59 -3.38
C GLU A 366 -5.87 3.22 -4.61
N LYS A 367 -6.59 3.28 -5.71
CA LYS A 367 -6.17 4.01 -6.92
C LYS A 367 -6.45 5.51 -6.84
N VAL A 368 -7.20 5.96 -5.85
CA VAL A 368 -7.43 7.39 -5.60
C VAL A 368 -6.09 8.06 -5.27
N SER A 369 -5.86 9.23 -5.86
CA SER A 369 -4.63 9.99 -5.60
C SER A 369 -4.49 10.32 -4.12
N GLN A 370 -3.26 10.40 -3.65
CA GLN A 370 -2.99 10.75 -2.27
C GLN A 370 -3.47 12.16 -1.90
N PHE A 371 -3.39 13.07 -2.86
CA PHE A 371 -3.93 14.42 -2.67
C PHE A 371 -5.43 14.36 -2.38
N ALA A 372 -6.21 13.73 -3.27
CA ALA A 372 -7.65 13.62 -3.09
C ALA A 372 -8.03 12.83 -1.83
N PHE A 373 -7.29 11.77 -1.51
CA PHE A 373 -7.51 10.96 -0.32
C PHE A 373 -7.39 11.80 0.97
N ASN A 374 -6.36 12.64 1.07
CA ASN A 374 -6.16 13.51 2.22
C ASN A 374 -7.09 14.73 2.20
N TYR A 375 -7.24 15.35 1.02
CA TYR A 375 -8.01 16.59 0.88
C TYR A 375 -9.49 16.40 1.25
N PHE A 376 -10.08 15.30 0.75
CA PHE A 376 -11.47 14.95 1.03
C PHE A 376 -11.66 14.12 2.30
N ASN A 377 -10.61 13.95 3.11
CA ASN A 377 -10.64 13.19 4.38
C ASN A 377 -11.30 11.81 4.22
N LEU A 378 -10.79 11.01 3.29
CA LEU A 378 -11.36 9.70 3.00
C LEU A 378 -11.05 8.62 4.06
N ASP A 379 -10.12 8.87 4.99
CA ASP A 379 -9.72 7.90 6.03
C ASP A 379 -10.87 7.59 7.02
N GLY A 380 -11.73 8.58 7.34
CA GLY A 380 -12.68 8.44 8.44
C GLY A 380 -13.89 7.58 8.08
N ASP A 381 -14.59 7.95 7.01
CA ASP A 381 -15.94 7.46 6.71
C ASP A 381 -16.05 6.62 5.43
N ILE A 382 -14.93 6.35 4.76
CA ILE A 382 -14.99 5.70 3.44
C ILE A 382 -15.66 4.32 3.49
N ASN A 383 -15.52 3.60 4.60
CA ASN A 383 -16.09 2.25 4.77
C ASN A 383 -17.61 2.21 4.56
N LYS A 384 -18.33 3.29 4.87
CA LYS A 384 -19.78 3.38 4.63
C LYS A 384 -20.14 3.39 3.14
N PHE A 385 -19.19 3.68 2.26
CA PHE A 385 -19.38 3.75 0.82
C PHE A 385 -18.77 2.56 0.06
N LEU A 386 -18.01 1.69 0.74
CA LEU A 386 -17.38 0.53 0.13
C LEU A 386 -18.33 -0.66 0.03
N CYS A 387 -18.00 -1.59 -0.86
CA CYS A 387 -18.72 -2.85 -0.94
C CYS A 387 -18.57 -3.62 0.39
N ASP A 388 -19.70 -4.02 0.93
CA ASP A 388 -19.76 -4.85 2.13
C ASP A 388 -19.99 -6.31 1.75
N SER A 389 -19.36 -7.25 2.47
CA SER A 389 -19.51 -8.67 2.18
C SER A 389 -20.95 -9.14 2.38
N ASP A 390 -21.68 -8.51 3.28
CA ASP A 390 -23.00 -8.94 3.72
C ASP A 390 -24.14 -8.31 2.90
N GLU A 391 -23.99 -7.04 2.54
CA GLU A 391 -24.99 -6.31 1.75
C GLU A 391 -24.76 -6.48 0.23
N CYS A 392 -23.57 -6.92 -0.19
CA CYS A 392 -23.20 -6.98 -1.60
C CYS A 392 -23.88 -8.13 -2.34
N ASN A 393 -24.83 -7.80 -3.19
CA ASN A 393 -25.43 -8.73 -4.15
C ASN A 393 -24.99 -8.41 -5.58
N LEU A 394 -24.08 -9.19 -6.10
CA LEU A 394 -23.51 -8.99 -7.45
C LEU A 394 -24.56 -9.17 -8.55
N ASP A 395 -25.61 -9.97 -8.34
CA ASP A 395 -26.65 -10.26 -9.34
C ASP A 395 -27.61 -9.07 -9.51
N ARG A 396 -27.85 -8.33 -8.44
CA ARG A 396 -28.75 -7.16 -8.45
C ARG A 396 -28.04 -5.87 -8.87
N CYS A 397 -26.75 -5.78 -8.63
CA CYS A 397 -25.98 -4.58 -8.96
C CYS A 397 -25.88 -4.41 -10.48
N TYR A 398 -26.62 -3.45 -11.02
CA TYR A 398 -26.64 -3.12 -12.43
C TYR A 398 -25.26 -2.64 -12.93
N LYS A 399 -25.15 -2.44 -14.24
CA LYS A 399 -24.00 -2.10 -15.08
C LYS A 399 -22.92 -1.16 -14.51
N LYS A 400 -23.16 -0.53 -13.34
CA LYS A 400 -22.23 0.40 -12.69
C LYS A 400 -21.44 -0.21 -11.52
N CYS A 401 -21.64 -1.48 -11.19
CA CYS A 401 -20.87 -2.12 -10.12
C CYS A 401 -19.50 -2.58 -10.60
N TYR A 402 -18.44 -1.96 -10.10
CA TYR A 402 -17.06 -2.29 -10.46
C TYR A 402 -16.67 -3.70 -10.07
N LEU A 403 -17.03 -4.12 -8.86
CA LEU A 403 -16.73 -5.45 -8.38
C LEU A 403 -17.37 -6.51 -9.27
N ARG A 404 -18.64 -6.34 -9.65
CA ARG A 404 -19.31 -7.23 -10.60
C ARG A 404 -18.60 -7.26 -11.96
N ASN A 405 -18.22 -6.09 -12.48
CA ASN A 405 -17.51 -6.01 -13.75
C ASN A 405 -16.18 -6.78 -13.65
N ARG A 406 -15.45 -6.64 -12.54
CA ARG A 406 -14.22 -7.41 -12.30
C ARG A 406 -14.49 -8.93 -12.26
N TYR A 407 -15.55 -9.37 -11.59
CA TYR A 407 -15.93 -10.80 -11.57
C TYR A 407 -16.28 -11.33 -12.98
N ASN A 408 -16.97 -10.54 -13.81
CA ASN A 408 -17.32 -10.91 -15.18
C ASN A 408 -16.11 -10.96 -16.12
N GLU A 409 -15.06 -10.20 -15.85
CA GLU A 409 -13.82 -10.17 -16.63
C GLU A 409 -12.85 -11.29 -16.27
N LEU A 410 -12.85 -11.77 -15.02
CA LEU A 410 -11.93 -12.80 -14.52
C LEU A 410 -11.82 -14.05 -15.42
N PRO A 411 -12.91 -14.64 -15.95
CA PRO A 411 -12.81 -15.82 -16.82
C PRO A 411 -12.07 -15.56 -18.13
N GLN A 412 -12.04 -14.31 -18.59
CA GLN A 412 -11.42 -13.90 -19.85
C GLN A 412 -9.95 -13.51 -19.70
N GLU A 413 -9.45 -13.41 -18.47
CA GLU A 413 -8.06 -13.03 -18.22
C GLU A 413 -7.12 -14.22 -18.36
N ASN A 414 -6.03 -14.03 -19.07
CA ASN A 414 -4.92 -14.98 -19.13
C ASN A 414 -4.08 -14.93 -17.84
N ILE A 415 -3.90 -13.72 -17.29
CA ILE A 415 -3.13 -13.48 -16.07
C ILE A 415 -3.99 -12.67 -15.09
N THR A 416 -4.20 -13.19 -13.89
CA THR A 416 -4.89 -12.49 -12.82
C THR A 416 -3.97 -12.32 -11.61
N VAL A 417 -3.82 -11.10 -11.13
CA VAL A 417 -2.98 -10.78 -9.96
C VAL A 417 -3.86 -10.64 -8.72
N VAL A 418 -3.48 -11.32 -7.64
CA VAL A 418 -4.17 -11.31 -6.35
C VAL A 418 -3.19 -11.10 -5.20
N ASN A 419 -3.67 -10.80 -4.00
CA ASN A 419 -2.85 -10.89 -2.81
C ASN A 419 -3.00 -12.27 -2.13
N HIS A 420 -2.09 -12.59 -1.19
CA HIS A 420 -2.11 -13.89 -0.51
C HIS A 420 -3.40 -14.15 0.27
N SER A 421 -3.97 -13.13 0.91
CA SER A 421 -5.24 -13.28 1.64
C SER A 421 -6.40 -13.63 0.71
N LEU A 422 -6.44 -13.02 -0.48
CA LEU A 422 -7.47 -13.35 -1.47
C LEU A 422 -7.21 -14.72 -2.12
N LEU A 423 -5.94 -15.10 -2.31
CA LEU A 423 -5.58 -16.45 -2.76
C LEU A 423 -6.11 -17.49 -1.78
N ALA A 424 -5.89 -17.32 -0.48
CA ALA A 424 -6.39 -18.23 0.55
C ALA A 424 -7.93 -18.38 0.53
N SER A 425 -8.65 -17.33 0.12
CA SER A 425 -10.10 -17.34 -0.07
C SER A 425 -10.57 -17.73 -1.50
N TRP A 426 -9.66 -18.16 -2.37
CA TRP A 426 -9.94 -18.32 -3.80
C TRP A 426 -11.02 -19.30 -4.17
N PRO A 427 -11.24 -20.46 -3.52
CA PRO A 427 -12.17 -21.49 -3.98
C PRO A 427 -13.64 -21.10 -3.92
N TYR A 428 -14.00 -19.84 -3.84
CA TYR A 428 -15.40 -19.45 -3.99
C TYR A 428 -15.92 -19.84 -5.37
N SER A 429 -17.11 -20.42 -5.38
CA SER A 429 -17.77 -21.10 -6.50
C SER A 429 -17.90 -20.30 -7.82
N GLU A 430 -17.68 -18.99 -7.78
CA GLU A 430 -17.89 -18.08 -8.90
C GLU A 430 -16.58 -17.62 -9.57
N LYS A 431 -15.41 -18.05 -9.06
CA LYS A 431 -14.12 -17.61 -9.57
C LYS A 431 -13.53 -18.61 -10.55
N LYS A 432 -12.66 -18.08 -11.43
CA LYS A 432 -12.01 -18.90 -12.43
C LYS A 432 -11.10 -19.97 -11.81
N LYS A 433 -10.97 -21.11 -12.45
CA LYS A 433 -10.07 -22.19 -12.05
C LYS A 433 -8.60 -21.76 -12.14
N ILE A 434 -7.79 -22.14 -11.15
CA ILE A 434 -6.34 -21.90 -11.16
C ILE A 434 -5.66 -23.03 -11.92
N THR A 435 -5.00 -22.72 -13.04
CA THR A 435 -4.22 -23.72 -13.79
C THR A 435 -2.76 -23.69 -13.39
N HIS A 436 -2.13 -22.51 -13.42
CA HIS A 436 -0.75 -22.28 -13.01
C HIS A 436 -0.71 -21.19 -11.94
N LEU A 437 0.04 -21.41 -10.88
CA LEU A 437 0.14 -20.51 -9.74
C LEU A 437 1.58 -20.05 -9.53
N ILE A 438 1.77 -18.73 -9.49
CA ILE A 438 3.03 -18.11 -9.10
C ILE A 438 2.79 -17.34 -7.80
N ILE A 439 3.51 -17.67 -6.74
CA ILE A 439 3.41 -17.05 -5.43
C ILE A 439 4.70 -16.27 -5.19
N ASP A 440 4.65 -14.97 -5.39
CA ASP A 440 5.77 -14.07 -5.08
C ASP A 440 5.70 -13.65 -3.61
N GLU A 441 6.85 -13.48 -2.98
CA GLU A 441 6.99 -13.27 -1.53
C GLU A 441 6.33 -14.39 -0.69
N ALA A 442 6.51 -15.64 -1.15
CA ALA A 442 5.88 -16.84 -0.58
C ALA A 442 6.21 -17.11 0.90
N HIS A 443 7.23 -16.45 1.45
CA HIS A 443 7.60 -16.56 2.86
C HIS A 443 6.51 -16.04 3.82
N ASN A 444 5.62 -15.14 3.38
CA ASN A 444 4.52 -14.59 4.16
C ASN A 444 3.19 -15.35 4.00
N LEU A 445 3.14 -16.27 3.04
CA LEU A 445 1.90 -16.98 2.71
C LEU A 445 1.27 -17.68 3.92
N MET A 446 2.10 -18.35 4.73
CA MET A 446 1.58 -19.14 5.85
C MET A 446 0.95 -18.27 6.95
N ASP A 447 1.55 -17.12 7.27
CA ASP A 447 0.97 -16.19 8.24
C ASP A 447 -0.42 -15.71 7.76
N LYS A 448 -0.58 -15.45 6.46
CA LYS A 448 -1.88 -15.09 5.85
C LYS A 448 -2.89 -16.25 5.89
N CYS A 449 -2.45 -17.48 5.76
CA CYS A 449 -3.33 -18.65 5.89
C CYS A 449 -3.84 -18.81 7.34
N TYR A 450 -2.99 -18.60 8.36
CA TYR A 450 -3.46 -18.60 9.75
C TYR A 450 -4.53 -17.54 10.00
N ASP A 451 -4.34 -16.34 9.48
CA ASP A 451 -5.33 -15.26 9.60
C ASP A 451 -6.62 -15.59 8.85
N PHE A 452 -6.50 -16.12 7.64
CA PHE A 452 -7.66 -16.37 6.78
C PHE A 452 -8.52 -17.56 7.26
N PHE A 453 -7.91 -18.66 7.67
CA PHE A 453 -8.65 -19.86 8.12
C PHE A 453 -9.12 -19.78 9.57
N ALA A 454 -8.84 -18.69 10.27
CA ALA A 454 -9.34 -18.47 11.62
C ALA A 454 -10.83 -18.14 11.62
N ASP A 455 -11.59 -18.82 12.49
CA ASP A 455 -12.94 -18.38 12.83
C ASP A 455 -12.86 -17.28 13.87
N GLU A 456 -13.57 -16.18 13.64
CA GLU A 456 -13.50 -14.99 14.48
C GLU A 456 -14.89 -14.56 14.92
N PHE A 457 -14.99 -14.21 16.21
CA PHE A 457 -16.13 -13.56 16.82
C PHE A 457 -15.69 -12.26 17.48
N GLU A 458 -16.38 -11.16 17.14
CA GLU A 458 -16.14 -9.84 17.75
C GLU A 458 -17.45 -9.29 18.33
N SER A 459 -17.45 -8.91 19.61
CA SER A 459 -18.65 -8.43 20.28
C SER A 459 -19.22 -7.17 19.66
N LYS A 460 -18.34 -6.25 19.20
CA LYS A 460 -18.75 -5.02 18.51
C LYS A 460 -19.43 -5.31 17.17
N GLY A 461 -18.90 -6.27 16.40
CA GLY A 461 -19.52 -6.69 15.14
C GLY A 461 -20.89 -7.33 15.34
N LEU A 462 -21.07 -8.06 16.46
CA LEU A 462 -22.38 -8.59 16.82
C LEU A 462 -23.38 -7.47 17.17
N ASP A 463 -22.96 -6.45 17.93
CA ASP A 463 -23.83 -5.30 18.26
C ASP A 463 -24.33 -4.61 16.97
N GLU A 464 -23.42 -4.36 16.00
CA GLU A 464 -23.77 -3.81 14.70
C GLU A 464 -24.75 -4.72 13.94
N GLN A 465 -24.55 -6.04 13.99
CA GLN A 465 -25.45 -7.01 13.37
C GLN A 465 -26.84 -6.99 14.02
N LEU A 466 -26.92 -6.90 15.34
CA LEU A 466 -28.20 -6.86 16.05
C LEU A 466 -29.02 -5.59 15.75
N GLU A 467 -28.35 -4.46 15.42
CA GLU A 467 -29.03 -3.25 14.96
C GLU A 467 -29.75 -3.47 13.63
N TYR A 468 -29.22 -4.31 12.72
CA TYR A 468 -29.88 -4.62 11.44
C TYR A 468 -31.13 -5.49 11.62
N LEU A 469 -31.30 -6.11 12.77
CA LEU A 469 -32.49 -6.95 12.99
C LEU A 469 -33.79 -6.17 12.94
N TYR A 470 -33.86 -4.98 13.61
CA TYR A 470 -35.05 -4.14 13.64
C TYR A 470 -34.77 -2.62 13.76
N GLY A 471 -33.52 -2.21 13.97
CA GLY A 471 -33.14 -0.82 14.23
C GLY A 471 -32.79 0.00 12.97
N LYS A 472 -32.30 -0.65 11.91
CA LYS A 472 -31.92 -0.02 10.63
C LYS A 472 -32.86 -0.46 9.50
N GLU A 473 -33.09 0.40 8.53
CA GLU A 473 -33.93 0.10 7.36
C GLU A 473 -33.09 -0.21 6.10
N PRO A 474 -33.44 -1.24 5.31
CA PRO A 474 -34.46 -2.26 5.58
C PRO A 474 -34.04 -3.25 6.65
N SER A 475 -34.88 -3.49 7.66
CA SER A 475 -34.58 -4.42 8.75
C SER A 475 -34.86 -5.86 8.36
N ILE A 476 -34.06 -6.78 8.89
CA ILE A 476 -34.26 -8.23 8.68
C ILE A 476 -35.66 -8.67 9.12
N PHE A 477 -36.17 -8.12 10.21
CA PHE A 477 -37.53 -8.36 10.68
C PHE A 477 -38.60 -8.02 9.63
N ARG A 478 -38.49 -6.84 8.99
CA ARG A 478 -39.45 -6.45 7.95
C ARG A 478 -39.30 -7.28 6.68
N ILE A 479 -38.07 -7.59 6.31
CA ILE A 479 -37.79 -8.44 5.14
C ILE A 479 -38.39 -9.84 5.34
N LEU A 480 -38.17 -10.47 6.49
CA LEU A 480 -38.75 -11.77 6.81
C LEU A 480 -40.25 -11.76 6.76
N ASN A 481 -40.90 -10.75 7.37
CA ASN A 481 -42.35 -10.64 7.33
C ASN A 481 -42.89 -10.36 5.90
N TYR A 482 -42.17 -9.58 5.10
CA TYR A 482 -42.50 -9.35 3.70
C TYR A 482 -42.43 -10.66 2.89
N LEU A 483 -41.31 -11.40 3.01
CA LEU A 483 -41.13 -12.68 2.31
C LEU A 483 -42.21 -13.71 2.72
N ASN A 484 -42.55 -13.83 4.01
CA ASN A 484 -43.61 -14.67 4.46
C ASN A 484 -45.00 -14.28 3.91
N ALA A 485 -45.30 -12.98 3.88
CA ALA A 485 -46.57 -12.48 3.36
C ALA A 485 -46.66 -12.68 1.83
N SER A 486 -45.60 -12.46 1.07
CA SER A 486 -45.57 -12.65 -0.40
C SER A 486 -45.79 -14.11 -0.80
N LEU A 487 -45.36 -15.05 0.04
CA LEU A 487 -45.52 -16.50 -0.15
C LEU A 487 -46.81 -17.06 0.47
N GLY A 488 -47.66 -16.19 1.00
CA GLY A 488 -48.95 -16.59 1.55
C GLY A 488 -48.94 -17.23 2.94
N TYR A 489 -47.77 -17.19 3.63
CA TYR A 489 -47.70 -17.64 5.02
C TYR A 489 -48.32 -16.62 5.98
N ARG A 490 -49.11 -17.08 6.94
CA ARG A 490 -49.82 -16.22 7.90
C ARG A 490 -49.07 -16.06 9.23
N GLU A 491 -47.99 -16.78 9.44
CA GLU A 491 -47.19 -16.67 10.67
C GLU A 491 -46.42 -15.34 10.63
N VAL A 492 -46.65 -14.48 11.61
CA VAL A 492 -45.91 -13.22 11.78
C VAL A 492 -44.87 -13.43 12.84
N LEU A 493 -43.65 -13.04 12.51
CA LEU A 493 -42.53 -13.06 13.45
C LEU A 493 -42.81 -12.08 14.60
N ASP A 494 -42.70 -12.57 15.84
CA ASP A 494 -42.94 -11.78 17.04
C ASP A 494 -41.79 -10.86 17.37
N LEU A 495 -41.97 -9.54 17.18
CA LEU A 495 -40.94 -8.52 17.42
C LEU A 495 -40.52 -8.47 18.92
N ASP A 496 -41.46 -8.66 19.85
CA ASP A 496 -41.15 -8.59 21.29
C ASP A 496 -40.27 -9.76 21.72
N LYS A 497 -40.47 -10.91 21.09
CA LYS A 497 -39.62 -12.07 21.29
C LYS A 497 -38.19 -11.85 20.75
N LEU A 498 -38.08 -11.20 19.60
CA LEU A 498 -36.73 -10.83 19.08
C LEU A 498 -36.04 -9.81 19.96
N LYS A 499 -36.73 -8.75 20.36
CA LYS A 499 -36.22 -7.75 21.31
C LYS A 499 -35.75 -8.36 22.62
N TYR A 500 -36.50 -9.34 23.12
CA TYR A 500 -36.08 -10.08 24.32
C TYR A 500 -34.71 -10.75 24.12
N TRP A 501 -34.52 -11.53 23.05
CA TRP A 501 -33.23 -12.20 22.81
C TRP A 501 -32.08 -11.21 22.56
N VAL A 502 -32.33 -10.14 21.82
CA VAL A 502 -31.34 -9.10 21.64
C VAL A 502 -30.95 -8.44 22.97
N SER A 503 -31.93 -8.18 23.83
CA SER A 503 -31.63 -7.61 25.15
C SER A 503 -30.82 -8.58 26.03
N GLN A 504 -31.09 -9.89 25.94
CA GLN A 504 -30.32 -10.89 26.68
C GLN A 504 -28.88 -10.98 26.16
N ILE A 505 -28.68 -10.98 24.82
CA ILE A 505 -27.34 -10.97 24.22
C ILE A 505 -26.55 -9.74 24.66
N ASN A 506 -27.15 -8.56 24.63
CA ASN A 506 -26.52 -7.32 25.07
C ASN A 506 -26.16 -7.36 26.56
N LEU A 507 -27.02 -7.91 27.39
CA LEU A 507 -26.74 -8.13 28.83
C LEU A 507 -25.57 -9.10 29.04
N ASP A 508 -25.46 -10.13 28.24
CA ASP A 508 -24.37 -11.10 28.33
C ASP A 508 -23.04 -10.45 27.91
N ILE A 509 -23.04 -9.68 26.84
CA ILE A 509 -21.84 -8.89 26.40
C ILE A 509 -21.41 -7.93 27.52
N GLN A 510 -22.36 -7.17 28.09
CA GLN A 510 -22.07 -6.26 29.21
C GLN A 510 -21.59 -7.04 30.46
N GLY A 511 -22.12 -8.19 30.70
CA GLY A 511 -21.70 -9.08 31.79
C GLY A 511 -20.25 -9.55 31.62
N ILE A 512 -19.84 -9.92 30.38
CA ILE A 512 -18.45 -10.28 30.03
C ILE A 512 -17.54 -9.10 30.22
N LEU A 513 -17.90 -7.92 29.71
CA LEU A 513 -17.09 -6.71 29.82
C LEU A 513 -16.96 -6.27 31.30
N ALA A 514 -18.03 -6.34 32.08
CA ALA A 514 -17.99 -6.05 33.51
C ALA A 514 -17.12 -7.05 34.30
N TYR A 515 -17.16 -8.34 33.94
CA TYR A 515 -16.27 -9.34 34.49
C TYR A 515 -14.80 -9.00 34.19
N LEU A 516 -14.48 -8.65 32.93
CA LEU A 516 -13.13 -8.30 32.49
C LEU A 516 -12.60 -7.04 33.19
N ASN A 517 -13.44 -6.08 33.50
CA ASN A 517 -13.06 -4.89 34.27
C ASN A 517 -12.59 -5.21 35.71
N ASN A 518 -12.98 -6.36 36.25
CA ASN A 518 -12.58 -6.80 37.59
C ASN A 518 -11.37 -7.77 37.57
N VAL A 519 -10.86 -8.11 36.42
CA VAL A 519 -9.69 -8.97 36.26
C VAL A 519 -8.46 -8.11 36.01
N ASP A 520 -7.39 -8.35 36.77
CA ASP A 520 -6.09 -7.70 36.57
C ASP A 520 -5.44 -8.27 35.31
N LEU A 521 -5.77 -7.66 34.16
CA LEU A 521 -5.18 -7.97 32.88
C LEU A 521 -3.75 -7.38 32.81
N PRO A 522 -2.81 -8.02 32.11
CA PRO A 522 -1.44 -7.54 32.01
C PRO A 522 -1.41 -6.12 31.47
N ASN A 523 -0.99 -5.18 32.31
CA ASN A 523 -0.86 -3.77 31.93
C ASN A 523 0.46 -3.58 31.18
N ASP A 524 0.40 -3.47 29.88
CA ASP A 524 1.55 -3.04 29.09
C ASP A 524 1.57 -1.50 29.13
N GLU A 525 2.41 -0.94 30.02
CA GLU A 525 2.52 0.51 30.25
C GLU A 525 2.76 1.35 28.97
N TYR A 526 3.04 0.68 27.87
CA TYR A 526 3.47 1.28 26.61
C TYR A 526 2.47 1.18 25.47
N ASN A 527 1.25 0.68 25.67
CA ASN A 527 0.30 0.46 24.58
C ASN A 527 -0.94 1.37 24.64
N PHE A 528 -0.99 2.41 23.83
CA PHE A 528 -2.10 3.38 23.78
C PHE A 528 -3.36 2.89 23.04
N LYS A 529 -3.34 1.77 22.35
CA LYS A 529 -4.49 1.18 21.62
C LYS A 529 -4.28 -0.29 21.28
N VAL A 530 -3.68 -1.08 22.13
CA VAL A 530 -3.46 -2.50 21.84
C VAL A 530 -4.46 -3.35 22.58
N GLU A 531 -5.08 -4.24 21.83
CA GLU A 531 -5.85 -5.35 22.33
C GLU A 531 -4.94 -6.29 23.11
N TYR A 532 -5.43 -6.76 24.25
CA TYR A 532 -4.71 -7.77 25.02
C TYR A 532 -5.02 -9.14 24.47
N VAL A 533 -4.01 -9.84 23.97
CA VAL A 533 -4.13 -11.22 23.50
C VAL A 533 -3.73 -12.16 24.63
N LEU A 534 -4.64 -12.99 25.07
CA LEU A 534 -4.44 -13.95 26.15
C LEU A 534 -4.21 -15.35 25.59
N ALA A 535 -3.15 -16.01 26.04
CA ALA A 535 -2.93 -17.42 25.76
C ALA A 535 -3.96 -18.31 26.46
N GLU A 536 -4.25 -19.49 25.90
CA GLU A 536 -5.21 -20.44 26.46
C GLU A 536 -4.93 -20.76 27.94
N SER A 537 -3.65 -20.86 28.34
CA SER A 537 -3.27 -21.04 29.73
C SER A 537 -3.72 -19.88 30.64
N HIS A 538 -3.63 -18.65 30.15
CA HIS A 538 -4.08 -17.47 30.89
C HIS A 538 -5.61 -17.37 30.94
N ILE A 539 -6.30 -17.79 29.87
CA ILE A 539 -7.77 -17.87 29.87
C ILE A 539 -8.24 -18.83 30.95
N LYS A 540 -7.66 -20.02 31.04
CA LYS A 540 -8.00 -21.04 32.04
C LYS A 540 -7.63 -20.62 33.47
N GLU A 541 -6.52 -19.91 33.66
CA GLU A 541 -6.01 -19.58 34.98
C GLU A 541 -6.57 -18.27 35.55
N LYS A 542 -6.54 -17.20 34.75
CA LYS A 542 -6.93 -15.85 35.17
C LYS A 542 -8.40 -15.53 34.92
N LEU A 543 -8.99 -16.11 33.88
CA LEU A 543 -10.37 -15.89 33.49
C LEU A 543 -11.28 -17.10 33.87
N LYS A 544 -10.97 -17.72 35.00
CA LYS A 544 -11.76 -18.85 35.52
C LYS A 544 -13.19 -18.39 35.77
N GLY A 545 -14.14 -18.94 35.01
CA GLY A 545 -15.55 -18.57 35.05
C GLY A 545 -16.01 -17.72 33.88
N LEU A 546 -15.09 -17.25 33.01
CA LEU A 546 -15.42 -16.58 31.75
C LEU A 546 -16.23 -17.52 30.83
N ASP A 547 -15.91 -18.80 30.83
CA ASP A 547 -16.62 -19.87 30.12
C ASP A 547 -18.13 -19.90 30.42
N VAL A 548 -18.51 -19.60 31.65
CA VAL A 548 -19.94 -19.52 32.03
C VAL A 548 -20.65 -18.35 31.35
N TYR A 549 -20.00 -17.21 31.29
CA TYR A 549 -20.53 -16.01 30.59
C TYR A 549 -20.58 -16.20 29.08
N ILE A 550 -19.53 -16.76 28.49
CA ILE A 550 -19.50 -17.06 27.06
C ILE A 550 -20.54 -18.13 26.70
N SER A 551 -20.76 -19.16 27.57
CA SER A 551 -21.81 -20.16 27.38
C SER A 551 -23.20 -19.55 27.34
N LYS A 552 -23.49 -18.58 28.22
CA LYS A 552 -24.78 -17.86 28.20
C LYS A 552 -24.96 -17.06 26.92
N LEU A 553 -23.92 -16.29 26.52
CA LEU A 553 -23.94 -15.53 25.28
C LEU A 553 -24.21 -16.46 24.09
N LYS A 554 -23.48 -17.57 24.00
CA LYS A 554 -23.67 -18.60 22.98
C LYS A 554 -25.10 -19.12 22.93
N GLU A 555 -25.65 -19.48 24.08
CA GLU A 555 -27.04 -20.02 24.21
C GLU A 555 -28.08 -18.99 23.73
N ASN A 556 -27.92 -17.71 24.07
CA ASN A 556 -28.82 -16.64 23.65
C ASN A 556 -28.72 -16.34 22.17
N ILE A 557 -27.49 -16.36 21.60
CA ILE A 557 -27.30 -16.26 20.14
C ILE A 557 -27.96 -17.45 19.43
N TYR A 558 -27.79 -18.67 19.95
CA TYR A 558 -28.43 -19.85 19.38
C TYR A 558 -29.94 -19.77 19.42
N ALA A 559 -30.50 -19.26 20.50
CA ALA A 559 -31.95 -19.07 20.64
C ALA A 559 -32.49 -18.08 19.60
N LEU A 560 -31.79 -16.93 19.39
CA LEU A 560 -32.12 -15.95 18.34
C LEU A 560 -32.01 -16.59 16.97
N TYR A 561 -30.89 -17.25 16.66
CA TYR A 561 -30.67 -18.00 15.43
C TYR A 561 -31.77 -19.01 15.17
N SER A 562 -32.12 -19.82 16.14
CA SER A 562 -33.14 -20.88 16.00
C SER A 562 -34.52 -20.32 15.68
N VAL A 563 -34.87 -19.18 16.28
CA VAL A 563 -36.16 -18.51 16.01
C VAL A 563 -36.18 -18.01 14.57
N LEU A 564 -35.12 -17.28 14.12
CA LEU A 564 -35.04 -16.75 12.78
C LEU A 564 -34.97 -17.86 11.73
N ASN A 565 -34.15 -18.86 11.96
CA ASN A 565 -33.96 -19.98 11.04
C ASN A 565 -35.23 -20.82 10.87
N LYS A 566 -36.01 -21.02 11.95
CA LYS A 566 -37.31 -21.68 11.87
C LYS A 566 -38.27 -20.94 10.96
N TYR A 567 -38.37 -19.60 11.10
CA TYR A 567 -39.20 -18.78 10.21
C TYR A 567 -38.71 -18.82 8.78
N PHE A 568 -37.39 -18.74 8.58
CA PHE A 568 -36.78 -18.72 7.27
C PHE A 568 -36.94 -20.06 6.52
N ASN A 569 -36.80 -21.19 7.19
CA ASN A 569 -36.93 -22.52 6.57
C ASN A 569 -38.35 -22.81 6.06
N ASN A 570 -39.33 -22.02 6.47
CA ASN A 570 -40.68 -22.11 5.91
C ASN A 570 -40.80 -21.39 4.56
N ILE A 571 -39.77 -20.59 4.18
CA ILE A 571 -39.75 -19.81 2.94
C ILE A 571 -39.06 -20.66 1.86
N THR A 572 -39.83 -21.28 0.99
CA THR A 572 -39.32 -21.97 -0.21
C THR A 572 -39.55 -21.08 -1.41
N LEU A 573 -38.47 -20.58 -2.04
CA LEU A 573 -38.57 -19.91 -3.31
C LEU A 573 -38.73 -20.93 -4.43
N GLU A 574 -39.91 -21.01 -5.05
CA GLU A 574 -40.10 -21.68 -6.32
C GLU A 574 -39.87 -20.67 -7.46
N GLY A 575 -38.71 -20.68 -7.96
CA GLY A 575 -38.31 -20.39 -9.35
C GLY A 575 -38.81 -19.14 -10.03
N GLU A 576 -38.65 -17.92 -9.51
CA GLU A 576 -38.67 -16.70 -10.34
C GLU A 576 -37.49 -15.78 -9.96
N GLU A 577 -36.70 -15.40 -10.97
CA GLU A 577 -35.65 -14.38 -10.86
C GLU A 577 -36.32 -13.02 -10.56
N GLY A 578 -36.28 -12.57 -9.29
CA GLY A 578 -36.95 -11.36 -8.91
C GLY A 578 -36.39 -10.66 -7.67
N LYS A 579 -37.09 -9.62 -7.25
CA LYS A 579 -36.80 -8.77 -6.10
C LYS A 579 -36.69 -9.56 -4.79
N GLU A 580 -37.45 -10.65 -4.68
CA GLU A 580 -37.52 -11.54 -3.52
C GLU A 580 -36.25 -12.38 -3.31
N GLU A 581 -35.48 -12.63 -4.34
CA GLU A 581 -34.22 -13.37 -4.24
C GLU A 581 -33.16 -12.58 -3.45
N HIS A 582 -33.16 -11.26 -3.56
CA HIS A 582 -32.23 -10.41 -2.82
C HIS A 582 -32.58 -10.40 -1.33
N GLU A 583 -33.83 -10.15 -0.99
CA GLU A 583 -34.32 -10.18 0.38
C GLU A 583 -34.06 -11.55 1.03
N TYR A 584 -34.28 -12.62 0.28
CA TYR A 584 -33.98 -13.97 0.72
C TYR A 584 -32.49 -14.16 1.04
N ARG A 585 -31.59 -13.72 0.18
CA ARG A 585 -30.13 -13.80 0.41
C ARG A 585 -29.66 -12.92 1.57
N MET A 586 -30.25 -11.74 1.76
CA MET A 586 -29.94 -10.89 2.92
C MET A 586 -30.24 -11.61 4.22
N VAL A 587 -31.40 -12.24 4.30
CA VAL A 587 -31.81 -13.02 5.48
C VAL A 587 -30.92 -14.25 5.65
N THR A 588 -30.61 -14.95 4.56
CA THR A 588 -29.69 -16.10 4.58
C THR A 588 -28.33 -15.71 5.16
N ASN A 589 -27.73 -14.65 4.64
CA ASN A 589 -26.43 -14.18 5.12
C ASN A 589 -26.49 -13.77 6.59
N TYR A 590 -27.55 -13.10 7.01
CA TYR A 590 -27.75 -12.71 8.40
C TYR A 590 -27.82 -13.92 9.35
N ILE A 591 -28.61 -14.92 8.96
CA ILE A 591 -28.78 -16.18 9.74
C ILE A 591 -27.45 -16.96 9.78
N LEU A 592 -26.73 -17.05 8.66
CA LEU A 592 -25.45 -17.72 8.59
C LEU A 592 -24.39 -17.04 9.47
N LYS A 593 -24.41 -15.71 9.57
CA LYS A 593 -23.51 -14.96 10.48
C LYS A 593 -23.82 -15.24 11.95
N LEU A 594 -25.09 -15.23 12.34
CA LEU A 594 -25.48 -15.61 13.69
C LEU A 594 -25.02 -17.03 14.01
N LYS A 595 -25.18 -17.94 13.03
CA LYS A 595 -24.70 -19.32 13.18
C LYS A 595 -23.18 -19.37 13.32
N SER A 596 -22.44 -18.64 12.49
CA SER A 596 -20.98 -18.56 12.59
C SER A 596 -20.53 -18.03 13.96
N SER A 597 -21.20 -16.99 14.48
CA SER A 597 -20.93 -16.47 15.83
C SER A 597 -21.16 -17.55 16.90
N PHE A 598 -22.23 -18.29 16.78
CA PHE A 598 -22.51 -19.44 17.69
C PHE A 598 -21.43 -20.52 17.56
N ASP A 599 -21.11 -20.95 16.32
CA ASP A 599 -20.15 -22.04 16.05
C ASP A 599 -18.76 -21.66 16.57
N THR A 600 -18.35 -20.40 16.41
CA THR A 600 -17.06 -19.88 16.94
C THR A 600 -17.01 -19.90 18.46
N LEU A 601 -18.07 -19.44 19.13
CA LEU A 601 -18.16 -19.47 20.59
C LEU A 601 -18.23 -20.90 21.13
N ASP A 602 -18.95 -21.78 20.46
CA ASP A 602 -19.07 -23.19 20.82
C ASP A 602 -17.73 -23.91 20.73
N SER A 603 -17.02 -23.74 19.59
CA SER A 603 -15.67 -24.28 19.41
C SER A 603 -14.66 -23.70 20.41
N PHE A 604 -14.84 -22.47 20.83
CA PHE A 604 -13.96 -21.85 21.84
C PHE A 604 -14.15 -22.47 23.24
N ILE A 605 -15.39 -22.78 23.59
CA ILE A 605 -15.73 -23.36 24.92
C ILE A 605 -15.39 -24.84 24.95
N GLU A 606 -15.62 -25.59 23.86
CA GLU A 606 -15.33 -27.02 23.82
C GLU A 606 -13.89 -27.29 24.28
N GLN A 607 -13.77 -28.01 25.38
CA GLN A 607 -12.47 -28.49 25.85
C GLN A 607 -12.02 -29.60 24.90
N SER A 608 -11.09 -29.30 24.03
CA SER A 608 -10.40 -30.34 23.27
C SER A 608 -9.60 -31.22 24.25
N GLU A 609 -10.21 -32.27 24.71
CA GLU A 609 -9.50 -33.40 25.35
C GLU A 609 -8.64 -34.06 24.27
N GLY A 610 -7.36 -33.72 24.20
CA GLY A 610 -6.43 -34.28 23.26
C GLY A 610 -5.76 -33.22 22.37
N LYS A 611 -4.76 -33.60 21.63
CA LYS A 611 -3.95 -32.74 20.73
C LYS A 611 -4.81 -31.88 19.81
N GLY A 612 -5.27 -30.74 20.31
CA GLY A 612 -6.13 -29.84 19.56
C GLY A 612 -5.43 -29.27 18.33
N ASN A 613 -6.11 -29.30 17.18
CA ASN A 613 -5.68 -28.70 15.92
C ASN A 613 -5.97 -27.20 15.86
N ILE A 614 -6.45 -26.60 16.97
CA ILE A 614 -6.94 -25.22 17.01
C ILE A 614 -6.20 -24.46 18.11
N ALA A 615 -5.67 -23.31 17.77
CA ALA A 615 -5.19 -22.33 18.74
C ALA A 615 -6.36 -21.40 19.10
N LYS A 616 -6.54 -21.14 20.40
CA LYS A 616 -7.59 -20.28 20.93
C LYS A 616 -6.98 -18.97 21.41
N GLU A 617 -7.44 -17.86 20.84
CA GLU A 617 -7.08 -16.52 21.26
C GLU A 617 -8.28 -15.77 21.78
N PHE A 618 -8.10 -15.05 22.87
CA PHE A 618 -9.07 -14.13 23.43
C PHE A 618 -8.43 -12.76 23.51
N GLU A 619 -8.97 -11.79 22.78
CA GLU A 619 -8.46 -10.41 22.74
C GLU A 619 -9.44 -9.49 23.45
N VAL A 620 -8.92 -8.53 24.17
CA VAL A 620 -9.70 -7.51 24.88
C VAL A 620 -9.15 -6.14 24.51
N SER A 621 -10.04 -5.20 24.17
CA SER A 621 -9.66 -3.82 23.98
C SER A 621 -9.09 -3.21 25.27
N LYS A 622 -8.16 -2.28 25.17
CA LYS A 622 -7.49 -1.68 26.33
C LYS A 622 -8.45 -0.96 27.29
N ASP A 623 -9.50 -0.38 26.72
CA ASP A 623 -10.58 0.30 27.46
C ASP A 623 -11.69 -0.65 27.89
N ASN A 624 -11.51 -1.95 27.67
CA ASN A 624 -12.50 -3.01 27.90
C ASN A 624 -13.87 -2.70 27.25
N SER A 625 -13.88 -2.03 26.10
CA SER A 625 -15.11 -1.68 25.38
C SER A 625 -15.63 -2.80 24.49
N TYR A 626 -14.78 -3.71 24.06
CA TYR A 626 -15.14 -4.89 23.28
C TYR A 626 -14.16 -6.04 23.51
N PHE A 627 -14.54 -7.23 23.13
CA PHE A 627 -13.68 -8.42 23.11
C PHE A 627 -13.84 -9.17 21.78
N ARG A 628 -12.80 -9.94 21.45
CA ARG A 628 -12.74 -10.80 20.27
C ARG A 628 -12.22 -12.18 20.62
N ILE A 629 -12.80 -13.18 19.99
CA ILE A 629 -12.43 -14.59 20.12
C ILE A 629 -12.00 -15.09 18.76
N ARG A 630 -10.86 -15.79 18.71
CA ARG A 630 -10.36 -16.43 17.49
C ARG A 630 -10.03 -17.89 17.73
N ASN A 631 -10.52 -18.74 16.83
CA ASN A 631 -10.16 -20.16 16.75
C ASN A 631 -9.32 -20.34 15.47
N ILE A 632 -8.01 -20.55 15.64
CA ILE A 632 -7.05 -20.61 14.54
C ILE A 632 -6.67 -22.06 14.29
N PRO A 633 -7.00 -22.66 13.12
CA PRO A 633 -6.59 -24.02 12.81
C PRO A 633 -5.06 -24.09 12.67
N LEU A 634 -4.45 -25.14 13.22
CA LEU A 634 -3.00 -25.33 13.19
C LEU A 634 -2.52 -26.16 11.98
N ASN A 635 -3.44 -26.84 11.31
CA ASN A 635 -3.22 -27.63 10.10
C ASN A 635 -3.49 -26.83 8.82
N VAL A 636 -3.10 -25.55 8.82
CA VAL A 636 -3.31 -24.65 7.65
C VAL A 636 -2.61 -25.13 6.39
N ASP A 637 -1.54 -25.92 6.51
CA ASP A 637 -0.86 -26.60 5.40
C ASP A 637 -1.77 -27.59 4.68
N GLU A 638 -2.50 -28.42 5.41
CA GLU A 638 -3.48 -29.34 4.85
C GLU A 638 -4.64 -28.58 4.19
N LEU A 639 -5.21 -27.59 4.89
CA LEU A 639 -6.31 -26.77 4.39
C LEU A 639 -5.92 -26.04 3.10
N PHE A 640 -4.74 -25.45 3.05
CA PHE A 640 -4.25 -24.75 1.85
C PHE A 640 -4.06 -25.72 0.68
N ASN A 641 -3.49 -26.90 0.93
CA ASN A 641 -3.30 -27.92 -0.11
C ASN A 641 -4.63 -28.44 -0.65
N GLU A 642 -5.60 -28.73 0.21
CA GLU A 642 -6.90 -29.28 -0.18
C GLU A 642 -7.78 -28.24 -0.89
N GLN A 643 -7.79 -27.02 -0.40
CA GLN A 643 -8.70 -26.00 -0.91
C GLN A 643 -8.13 -25.21 -2.10
N ILE A 644 -6.81 -24.98 -2.12
CA ILE A 644 -6.17 -24.11 -3.15
C ILE A 644 -5.37 -24.90 -4.15
N LEU A 645 -4.51 -25.81 -3.70
CA LEU A 645 -3.52 -26.46 -4.57
C LEU A 645 -3.99 -27.77 -5.20
N LYS A 646 -5.16 -28.29 -4.82
CA LYS A 646 -5.65 -29.63 -5.27
C LYS A 646 -5.65 -29.79 -6.78
N ASP A 647 -6.17 -28.81 -7.50
CA ASP A 647 -6.37 -28.85 -8.94
C ASP A 647 -5.33 -28.00 -9.73
N VAL A 648 -4.33 -27.44 -9.04
CA VAL A 648 -3.30 -26.60 -9.66
C VAL A 648 -2.22 -27.47 -10.29
N LYS A 649 -1.97 -27.28 -11.57
CA LYS A 649 -1.00 -28.07 -12.34
C LYS A 649 0.44 -27.76 -11.97
N SER A 650 0.81 -26.49 -11.91
CA SER A 650 2.15 -26.08 -11.48
C SER A 650 2.14 -24.96 -10.46
N VAL A 651 3.07 -25.00 -9.51
CA VAL A 651 3.22 -23.95 -8.50
C VAL A 651 4.68 -23.53 -8.40
N THR A 652 4.91 -22.22 -8.52
CA THR A 652 6.23 -21.63 -8.31
C THR A 652 6.19 -20.74 -7.08
N PHE A 653 6.85 -21.17 -6.00
CA PHE A 653 7.01 -20.38 -4.77
C PHE A 653 8.29 -19.56 -4.86
N LEU A 654 8.16 -18.25 -4.81
CA LEU A 654 9.26 -17.30 -5.01
C LEU A 654 9.42 -16.41 -3.78
N SER A 655 10.65 -16.15 -3.39
CA SER A 655 11.02 -15.05 -2.50
C SER A 655 12.53 -14.84 -2.48
N ALA A 656 12.94 -13.72 -1.92
CA ALA A 656 14.34 -13.47 -1.61
C ALA A 656 14.82 -14.20 -0.34
N THR A 657 13.90 -14.76 0.45
CA THR A 657 14.17 -15.18 1.83
C THR A 657 13.43 -16.47 2.22
N LEU A 658 13.60 -17.55 1.46
CA LEU A 658 12.94 -18.84 1.74
C LEU A 658 13.80 -19.81 2.59
N ARG A 659 15.12 -19.77 2.41
CA ARG A 659 15.99 -20.69 3.11
C ARG A 659 16.32 -20.22 4.52
N ILE A 660 16.27 -21.17 5.44
CA ILE A 660 16.74 -21.03 6.81
C ILE A 660 17.80 -22.08 7.04
N ASN A 661 18.95 -21.69 7.60
CA ASN A 661 20.12 -22.55 7.74
C ASN A 661 20.59 -23.15 6.38
N ASN A 662 20.48 -22.36 5.31
CA ASN A 662 20.76 -22.77 3.92
C ASN A 662 19.88 -23.91 3.38
N SER A 663 18.72 -24.16 3.96
CA SER A 663 17.79 -25.23 3.56
C SER A 663 16.37 -24.72 3.33
N PHE A 664 15.68 -25.27 2.35
CA PHE A 664 14.24 -25.06 2.11
C PHE A 664 13.35 -25.96 2.97
N SER A 665 13.93 -26.95 3.67
CA SER A 665 13.16 -27.95 4.41
C SER A 665 12.11 -27.34 5.34
N ARG A 666 12.43 -26.20 5.92
CA ARG A 666 11.53 -25.51 6.85
C ARG A 666 10.27 -24.98 6.15
N ILE A 667 10.44 -24.20 5.07
CA ILE A 667 9.30 -23.63 4.35
C ILE A 667 8.49 -24.72 3.66
N LYS A 668 9.12 -25.74 3.15
CA LYS A 668 8.47 -26.90 2.55
C LYS A 668 7.58 -27.62 3.57
N SER A 669 8.08 -27.87 4.78
CA SER A 669 7.30 -28.50 5.85
C SER A 669 6.17 -27.62 6.37
N ILE A 670 6.37 -26.29 6.41
CA ILE A 670 5.32 -25.38 6.82
C ILE A 670 4.16 -25.37 5.81
N LEU A 671 4.46 -25.45 4.51
CA LEU A 671 3.48 -25.42 3.43
C LEU A 671 3.00 -26.81 2.99
N GLY A 672 3.46 -27.91 3.63
CA GLY A 672 3.12 -29.28 3.25
C GLY A 672 3.57 -29.66 1.84
N GLN A 673 4.74 -29.15 1.41
CA GLN A 673 5.27 -29.32 0.05
C GLN A 673 6.64 -30.01 0.03
N GLU A 674 6.81 -31.08 0.81
CA GLU A 674 8.10 -31.77 1.00
C GLU A 674 8.72 -32.25 -0.31
N GLU A 675 7.88 -32.69 -1.27
CA GLU A 675 8.30 -33.24 -2.57
C GLU A 675 8.63 -32.16 -3.60
N ALA A 676 8.33 -30.87 -3.32
CA ALA A 676 8.60 -29.80 -4.28
C ALA A 676 10.10 -29.66 -4.57
N LYS A 677 10.46 -29.31 -5.80
CA LYS A 677 11.82 -29.04 -6.22
C LYS A 677 12.37 -27.79 -5.55
N GLU A 678 13.67 -27.61 -5.59
CA GLU A 678 14.40 -26.50 -4.95
C GLU A 678 15.39 -25.90 -5.92
N TRP A 679 15.48 -24.58 -5.92
CA TRP A 679 16.53 -23.89 -6.66
C TRP A 679 16.90 -22.56 -6.00
N VAL A 680 18.16 -22.17 -6.17
CA VAL A 680 18.70 -20.91 -5.65
C VAL A 680 19.33 -20.15 -6.78
N VAL A 681 18.89 -18.93 -6.97
CA VAL A 681 19.54 -17.98 -7.88
C VAL A 681 20.83 -17.50 -7.22
N PRO A 682 21.98 -17.63 -7.85
CA PRO A 682 23.23 -17.11 -7.31
C PRO A 682 23.11 -15.60 -7.03
N PRO A 683 23.68 -15.10 -5.93
CA PRO A 683 23.68 -13.68 -5.65
C PRO A 683 24.51 -12.94 -6.69
N THR A 684 23.97 -11.84 -7.21
CA THR A 684 24.63 -10.97 -8.20
C THR A 684 25.67 -10.03 -7.57
N PHE A 685 25.69 -9.92 -6.23
CA PHE A 685 26.51 -8.95 -5.49
C PHE A 685 27.30 -9.60 -4.37
N ASN A 686 28.49 -9.07 -4.09
CA ASN A 686 29.26 -9.47 -2.92
C ASN A 686 28.87 -8.62 -1.70
N LEU A 687 27.92 -9.11 -0.91
CA LEU A 687 27.42 -8.42 0.28
C LEU A 687 28.50 -8.18 1.34
N ARG A 688 29.53 -9.06 1.43
CA ARG A 688 30.55 -8.98 2.48
C ARG A 688 31.43 -7.75 2.37
N ASP A 689 31.73 -7.32 1.16
CA ASP A 689 32.61 -6.18 0.93
C ASP A 689 31.85 -4.86 0.89
N ARG A 690 30.52 -4.92 0.68
CA ARG A 690 29.65 -3.77 0.48
C ARG A 690 28.87 -3.34 1.73
N THR A 691 28.82 -4.16 2.76
CA THR A 691 28.04 -3.85 3.96
C THR A 691 28.84 -4.07 5.24
N ARG A 692 28.40 -3.39 6.31
CA ARG A 692 28.77 -3.73 7.69
C ARG A 692 27.54 -4.02 8.51
N ILE A 693 27.56 -5.11 9.25
CA ILE A 693 26.48 -5.51 10.16
C ILE A 693 26.98 -5.30 11.60
N ILE A 694 26.27 -4.47 12.34
CA ILE A 694 26.72 -3.97 13.65
C ILE A 694 25.62 -4.17 14.69
N THR A 695 26.02 -4.64 15.88
CA THR A 695 25.23 -4.54 17.11
C THR A 695 25.93 -3.59 18.08
N LEU A 696 25.14 -2.76 18.80
CA LEU A 696 25.69 -1.77 19.71
C LEU A 696 25.69 -2.26 21.16
N LYS A 697 26.87 -2.26 21.81
CA LYS A 697 27.03 -2.72 23.20
C LYS A 697 26.77 -1.65 24.27
N ASP A 698 26.71 -0.37 23.85
CA ASP A 698 26.65 0.81 24.76
C ASP A 698 25.41 1.68 24.55
N ILE A 699 24.32 1.09 24.00
CA ILE A 699 23.07 1.81 23.75
C ILE A 699 22.17 1.92 25.00
N GLY A 700 22.33 1.02 25.96
CA GLY A 700 21.50 0.90 27.15
C GLY A 700 20.59 -0.33 27.13
N LYS A 701 19.86 -0.55 28.22
CA LYS A 701 18.86 -1.62 28.29
C LYS A 701 17.65 -1.26 27.45
N TYR A 702 17.15 -2.17 26.68
CA TYR A 702 16.10 -2.02 25.68
C TYR A 702 14.87 -1.19 26.11
N ASN A 703 14.39 -1.31 27.34
CA ASN A 703 13.23 -0.56 27.85
C ASN A 703 13.61 0.63 28.77
N SER A 704 14.88 1.06 28.75
CA SER A 704 15.33 2.18 29.58
C SER A 704 15.21 3.52 28.86
N ARG A 705 15.10 4.60 29.63
CA ARG A 705 15.17 5.97 29.11
C ARG A 705 16.50 6.22 28.38
N ASP A 706 17.60 5.64 28.89
CA ASP A 706 18.92 5.75 28.28
C ASP A 706 18.95 5.13 26.88
N PHE A 707 18.18 4.05 26.64
CA PHE A 707 18.07 3.46 25.31
C PHE A 707 17.46 4.43 24.31
N ILE A 708 16.39 5.14 24.68
CA ILE A 708 15.73 6.10 23.81
C ILE A 708 16.68 7.25 23.46
N GLU A 709 17.29 7.85 24.51
CA GLU A 709 18.22 8.96 24.34
C GLU A 709 19.43 8.59 23.47
N ASN A 710 20.08 7.47 23.79
CA ASN A 710 21.23 6.98 23.07
C ASN A 710 20.90 6.56 21.63
N SER A 711 19.71 5.99 21.39
CA SER A 711 19.23 5.64 20.06
C SER A 711 19.02 6.87 19.19
N ALA A 712 18.31 7.87 19.70
CA ALA A 712 18.09 9.12 18.99
C ALA A 712 19.41 9.82 18.67
N GLN A 713 20.31 9.93 19.64
CA GLN A 713 21.61 10.54 19.46
C GLN A 713 22.46 9.79 18.40
N PHE A 714 22.50 8.46 18.46
CA PHE A 714 23.23 7.65 17.47
C PHE A 714 22.67 7.81 16.06
N VAL A 715 21.35 7.76 15.90
CA VAL A 715 20.67 7.97 14.60
C VAL A 715 20.99 9.35 14.04
N TYR A 716 20.89 10.40 14.87
CA TYR A 716 21.23 11.77 14.46
C TYR A 716 22.69 11.89 14.02
N GLU A 717 23.64 11.40 14.81
CA GLU A 717 25.07 11.46 14.49
C GLU A 717 25.41 10.66 13.22
N MET A 718 24.77 9.50 13.00
CA MET A 718 24.88 8.75 11.75
C MET A 718 24.33 9.55 10.57
N ALA A 719 23.17 10.21 10.73
CA ALA A 719 22.56 11.01 9.68
C ALA A 719 23.47 12.21 9.30
N VAL A 720 24.07 12.86 10.28
CA VAL A 720 25.04 13.94 10.03
C VAL A 720 26.23 13.43 9.20
N LYS A 721 26.78 12.24 9.53
CA LYS A 721 27.93 11.66 8.83
C LYS A 721 27.61 11.08 7.46
N LEU A 722 26.39 10.60 7.26
CA LEU A 722 25.94 9.98 6.01
C LEU A 722 25.13 10.95 5.13
N ASN A 723 25.01 12.20 5.52
CA ASN A 723 24.21 13.21 4.83
C ASN A 723 22.73 12.84 4.75
N GLY A 724 22.16 12.22 5.80
CA GLY A 724 20.81 11.68 5.83
C GLY A 724 20.70 10.29 5.21
N HIS A 725 19.57 9.99 4.54
CA HIS A 725 19.29 8.74 3.85
C HIS A 725 19.33 7.50 4.76
N ILE A 726 18.69 7.63 5.93
CA ILE A 726 18.63 6.58 6.95
C ILE A 726 17.20 6.08 7.13
N LEU A 727 17.03 4.76 7.14
CA LEU A 727 15.80 4.10 7.53
C LEU A 727 15.96 3.47 8.90
N VAL A 728 15.13 3.87 9.86
CA VAL A 728 15.10 3.31 11.22
C VAL A 728 13.82 2.52 11.42
N LEU A 729 13.92 1.26 11.75
CA LEU A 729 12.79 0.35 11.91
C LEU A 729 12.61 -0.05 13.37
N PHE A 730 11.40 0.13 13.86
CA PHE A 730 11.02 -0.16 15.23
C PHE A 730 10.07 -1.36 15.30
N THR A 731 10.31 -2.21 16.25
CA THR A 731 9.42 -3.33 16.58
C THR A 731 8.25 -2.92 17.48
N ASN A 732 8.27 -1.68 18.00
CA ASN A 732 7.26 -1.13 18.90
C ASN A 732 6.98 0.35 18.56
N ASN A 733 5.68 0.70 18.40
CA ASN A 733 5.25 2.04 18.01
C ASN A 733 5.54 3.12 19.07
N LEU A 734 5.45 2.77 20.34
CA LEU A 734 5.70 3.76 21.42
C LEU A 734 7.15 4.14 21.48
N ARG A 735 8.05 3.16 21.31
CA ARG A 735 9.47 3.46 21.24
C ARG A 735 9.82 4.24 19.99
N LYS A 736 9.17 3.94 18.86
CA LYS A 736 9.27 4.77 17.66
C LYS A 736 8.91 6.22 17.99
N GLN A 737 7.76 6.46 18.61
CA GLN A 737 7.30 7.80 18.96
C GLN A 737 8.27 8.51 19.90
N ALA A 738 8.71 7.85 20.96
CA ALA A 738 9.65 8.43 21.92
C ALA A 738 11.00 8.82 21.28
N VAL A 739 11.50 8.00 20.35
CA VAL A 739 12.74 8.31 19.60
C VAL A 739 12.48 9.42 18.58
N GLU A 740 11.32 9.45 17.95
CA GLU A 740 10.90 10.50 17.02
C GLU A 740 10.85 11.87 17.70
N ASP A 741 10.21 11.95 18.87
CA ASP A 741 10.10 13.19 19.66
C ASP A 741 11.51 13.71 20.00
N ARG A 742 12.40 12.82 20.41
CA ARG A 742 13.78 13.19 20.74
C ARG A 742 14.60 13.58 19.51
N LEU A 743 14.44 12.89 18.39
CA LEU A 743 15.09 13.26 17.13
C LEU A 743 14.64 14.63 16.64
N ASN A 744 13.34 14.94 16.72
CA ASN A 744 12.79 16.25 16.36
C ASN A 744 13.40 17.39 17.18
N GLU A 745 13.80 17.12 18.44
CA GLU A 745 14.57 18.10 19.24
C GLU A 745 16.02 18.24 18.73
N LEU A 746 16.69 17.14 18.42
CA LEU A 746 18.10 17.12 18.01
C LEU A 746 18.31 17.75 16.63
N VAL A 747 17.37 17.61 15.70
CA VAL A 747 17.49 18.16 14.34
C VAL A 747 17.16 19.64 14.25
N LYS A 748 16.65 20.28 15.32
CA LYS A 748 16.34 21.72 15.31
C LYS A 748 17.57 22.54 14.88
N GLY A 749 17.42 23.33 13.83
CA GLY A 749 18.50 24.14 13.25
C GLY A 749 19.46 23.39 12.32
N SER A 750 19.24 22.10 12.06
CA SER A 750 19.96 21.33 11.04
C SER A 750 19.15 21.27 9.72
N LYS A 751 19.77 20.74 8.68
CA LYS A 751 19.09 20.45 7.39
C LYS A 751 18.43 19.07 7.37
N ILE A 752 18.53 18.32 8.46
CA ILE A 752 18.02 16.95 8.53
C ILE A 752 16.53 16.96 8.81
N GLU A 753 15.78 16.22 8.02
CA GLU A 753 14.34 16.06 8.17
C GLU A 753 14.03 14.70 8.78
N VAL A 754 13.06 14.65 9.71
CA VAL A 754 12.59 13.41 10.33
C VAL A 754 11.15 13.15 9.90
N HIS A 755 10.88 11.97 9.35
CA HIS A 755 9.55 11.58 8.91
C HIS A 755 9.20 10.17 9.40
N SER A 756 7.94 9.98 9.78
CA SER A 756 7.39 8.67 10.21
C SER A 756 6.29 8.13 9.28
N ASN A 757 6.04 8.83 8.18
CA ASN A 757 5.03 8.47 7.20
C ASN A 757 5.64 7.63 6.06
N LYS A 758 5.00 6.51 5.70
CA LYS A 758 5.43 5.61 4.60
C LYS A 758 5.61 6.36 3.26
N LYS A 759 4.84 7.41 3.03
CA LYS A 759 4.93 8.24 1.81
C LYS A 759 6.22 9.07 1.72
N ALA A 760 6.81 9.41 2.86
CA ALA A 760 8.07 10.14 2.90
C ALA A 760 9.27 9.31 2.43
N ILE A 761 9.10 8.00 2.23
CA ILE A 761 10.12 7.10 1.67
C ILE A 761 10.64 7.62 0.32
N ARG A 762 9.80 8.23 -0.49
CA ARG A 762 10.19 8.87 -1.75
C ARG A 762 11.25 9.98 -1.57
N TYR A 763 11.30 10.60 -0.39
CA TYR A 763 12.29 11.64 -0.11
C TYR A 763 13.71 11.07 0.05
N LEU A 764 13.85 9.77 0.31
CA LEU A 764 15.15 9.10 0.30
C LEU A 764 15.79 9.05 -1.10
N SER A 765 14.99 9.19 -2.17
CA SER A 765 15.51 9.25 -3.54
C SER A 765 15.89 10.68 -3.99
N ASP A 766 15.63 11.68 -3.15
CA ASP A 766 15.96 13.08 -3.42
C ASP A 766 17.35 13.38 -2.82
N GLU A 767 18.33 13.54 -3.67
CA GLU A 767 19.74 13.72 -3.28
C GLU A 767 19.99 15.05 -2.55
N ASP A 768 19.15 16.05 -2.75
CA ASP A 768 19.27 17.36 -2.13
C ASP A 768 18.72 17.38 -0.69
N ARG A 769 17.99 16.33 -0.27
CA ARG A 769 17.38 16.22 1.05
C ARG A 769 18.17 15.30 1.96
N GLN A 770 18.26 15.69 3.23
CA GLN A 770 18.88 14.89 4.29
C GLN A 770 17.76 14.29 5.17
N VAL A 771 17.42 13.04 4.94
CA VAL A 771 16.18 12.47 5.49
C VAL A 771 16.46 11.29 6.42
N ILE A 772 15.79 11.27 7.58
CA ILE A 772 15.64 10.12 8.47
C ILE A 772 14.20 9.65 8.38
N ILE A 773 13.97 8.41 7.97
CA ILE A 773 12.65 7.79 7.96
C ILE A 773 12.53 6.82 9.14
N LEU A 774 11.49 7.01 9.96
CA LEU A 774 11.15 6.12 11.07
C LEU A 774 9.95 5.26 10.70
N GLY A 775 10.11 3.95 10.78
CA GLY A 775 9.06 3.00 10.42
C GLY A 775 8.77 1.96 11.50
N SER A 776 7.59 1.37 11.46
CA SER A 776 7.21 0.22 12.27
C SER A 776 6.76 -0.95 11.38
N LYS A 777 5.92 -1.86 11.84
CA LYS A 777 5.52 -3.10 11.14
C LYS A 777 5.28 -2.92 9.63
N GLY A 778 4.53 -1.91 9.19
CA GLY A 778 4.24 -1.66 7.77
C GLY A 778 5.44 -1.24 6.91
N PHE A 779 6.58 -0.94 7.54
CA PHE A 779 7.82 -0.59 6.83
C PHE A 779 8.78 -1.77 6.66
N PHE A 780 8.51 -2.90 7.29
CA PHE A 780 9.31 -4.12 7.11
C PHE A 780 9.12 -4.72 5.72
N GLU A 781 8.00 -4.44 5.05
CA GLU A 781 7.59 -5.01 3.77
C GLU A 781 7.16 -3.93 2.77
N GLY A 782 7.23 -4.23 1.46
CA GLY A 782 6.64 -3.40 0.41
C GLY A 782 7.30 -2.02 0.15
N ILE A 783 8.57 -1.82 0.51
CA ILE A 783 9.31 -0.60 0.19
C ILE A 783 10.32 -0.91 -0.91
N ASP A 784 10.15 -0.28 -2.06
CA ASP A 784 11.12 -0.30 -3.15
C ASP A 784 11.85 1.04 -3.23
N LEU A 785 13.16 1.02 -2.95
CA LEU A 785 14.03 2.18 -3.02
C LEU A 785 15.17 1.87 -4.01
N PRO A 786 15.30 2.61 -5.08
CA PRO A 786 16.39 2.39 -6.03
C PRO A 786 17.73 2.94 -5.50
N GLY A 787 18.79 2.18 -5.70
CA GLY A 787 20.19 2.63 -5.65
C GLY A 787 20.65 3.27 -4.34
N ASP A 788 21.45 4.30 -4.46
CA ASP A 788 22.10 5.07 -3.37
C ASP A 788 21.14 5.80 -2.42
N ALA A 789 19.85 5.60 -2.58
CA ALA A 789 18.82 6.23 -1.77
C ALA A 789 18.89 5.85 -0.28
N LEU A 790 19.63 4.78 0.08
CA LEU A 790 19.67 4.29 1.45
C LEU A 790 21.10 3.90 1.83
N THR A 791 21.70 4.62 2.78
CA THR A 791 23.08 4.41 3.25
C THR A 791 23.17 3.69 4.59
N ALA A 792 22.09 3.72 5.38
CA ALA A 792 22.00 2.96 6.60
C ALA A 792 20.57 2.46 6.87
N VAL A 793 20.49 1.23 7.33
CA VAL A 793 19.27 0.65 7.90
C VAL A 793 19.54 0.32 9.36
N ILE A 794 18.72 0.88 10.24
CA ILE A 794 18.86 0.73 11.68
C ILE A 794 17.63 0.02 12.22
N LEU A 795 17.83 -1.08 12.91
CA LEU A 795 16.78 -1.85 13.56
C LEU A 795 16.86 -1.66 15.08
N ASP A 796 15.78 -1.29 15.73
CA ASP A 796 15.76 -1.04 17.18
C ASP A 796 16.14 -2.29 17.98
N LYS A 797 15.57 -3.42 17.59
CA LYS A 797 15.93 -4.75 18.08
C LYS A 797 15.55 -5.82 17.07
N ILE A 798 16.07 -7.03 17.26
CA ILE A 798 15.66 -8.19 16.46
C ILE A 798 14.18 -8.48 16.72
N PRO A 799 13.34 -8.61 15.65
CA PRO A 799 11.89 -8.77 15.77
C PRO A 799 11.53 -10.18 16.25
N ASN A 800 11.61 -10.38 17.54
CA ASN A 800 11.32 -11.64 18.21
C ASN A 800 9.87 -11.63 18.72
N LYS A 801 9.05 -12.62 18.41
CA LYS A 801 7.74 -12.78 19.04
C LYS A 801 7.93 -13.14 20.52
N SER A 802 6.98 -12.75 21.35
CA SER A 802 6.99 -13.15 22.76
C SER A 802 6.85 -14.65 22.89
N ILE A 803 7.47 -15.24 23.91
CA ILE A 803 7.25 -16.63 24.27
C ILE A 803 5.81 -16.88 24.76
N GLU A 804 5.15 -15.79 25.16
CA GLU A 804 3.76 -15.78 25.59
C GLU A 804 2.75 -15.61 24.43
N ASP A 805 3.22 -15.42 23.19
CA ASP A 805 2.37 -15.33 22.00
C ASP A 805 1.51 -16.59 21.90
N PRO A 806 0.15 -16.48 21.92
CA PRO A 806 -0.75 -17.63 21.99
C PRO A 806 -0.61 -18.57 20.79
N LEU A 807 -0.58 -17.99 19.59
CA LEU A 807 -0.46 -18.77 18.34
C LEU A 807 0.88 -19.49 18.28
N LEU A 808 1.97 -18.80 18.67
CA LEU A 808 3.29 -19.39 18.68
C LEU A 808 3.40 -20.57 19.66
N LYS A 809 2.84 -20.42 20.86
CA LYS A 809 2.73 -21.52 21.85
C LYS A 809 1.94 -22.71 21.30
N ALA A 810 0.82 -22.45 20.68
CA ALA A 810 -0.02 -23.49 20.09
C ALA A 810 0.73 -24.24 18.98
N ILE A 811 1.43 -23.54 18.07
CA ILE A 811 2.23 -24.14 17.00
C ILE A 811 3.39 -24.97 17.58
N VAL A 812 4.06 -24.47 18.62
CA VAL A 812 5.14 -25.19 19.33
C VAL A 812 4.61 -26.54 19.85
N ASN A 813 3.48 -26.54 20.53
CA ASN A 813 2.85 -27.72 21.11
C ASN A 813 2.34 -28.69 20.02
N TYR A 814 1.62 -28.17 19.02
CA TYR A 814 1.04 -28.95 17.92
C TYR A 814 2.13 -29.69 17.12
N ARG A 815 3.21 -28.98 16.76
CA ARG A 815 4.32 -29.55 16.00
C ARG A 815 5.31 -30.32 16.86
N ASN A 816 5.15 -30.34 18.16
CA ASN A 816 6.07 -30.93 19.14
C ASN A 816 7.52 -30.50 18.90
N LYS A 817 7.74 -29.20 18.79
CA LYS A 817 9.05 -28.58 18.55
C LYS A 817 9.35 -27.54 19.63
N ASP A 818 10.61 -27.16 19.76
CA ASP A 818 10.97 -26.08 20.68
C ASP A 818 10.58 -24.71 20.14
N TYR A 819 10.47 -23.73 21.02
CA TYR A 819 10.15 -22.34 20.69
C TYR A 819 11.06 -21.75 19.61
N ARG A 820 12.36 -22.01 19.69
CA ARG A 820 13.33 -21.50 18.72
C ARG A 820 13.09 -22.08 17.33
N TYR A 821 12.71 -23.33 17.25
CA TYR A 821 12.41 -23.98 15.98
C TYR A 821 11.24 -23.30 15.24
N VAL A 822 10.25 -22.79 15.98
CA VAL A 822 9.09 -22.11 15.38
C VAL A 822 9.37 -20.63 15.15
N ASN A 823 9.94 -19.93 16.13
CA ASN A 823 10.10 -18.46 16.08
C ASN A 823 11.29 -17.98 15.25
N TYR A 824 12.44 -18.71 15.27
CA TYR A 824 13.64 -18.28 14.57
C TYR A 824 13.45 -18.08 13.05
N PRO A 825 12.71 -18.92 12.30
CA PRO A 825 12.45 -18.71 10.89
C PRO A 825 11.77 -17.37 10.59
N GLN A 826 10.71 -17.02 11.32
CA GLN A 826 9.99 -15.76 11.13
C GLN A 826 10.89 -14.54 11.43
N LEU A 827 11.64 -14.62 12.52
CA LEU A 827 12.64 -13.62 12.88
C LEU A 827 13.70 -13.47 11.78
N CYS A 828 14.26 -14.59 11.31
CA CYS A 828 15.31 -14.61 10.30
C CYS A 828 14.84 -14.00 8.97
N ILE A 829 13.63 -14.36 8.51
CA ILE A 829 13.01 -13.81 7.30
C ILE A 829 12.88 -12.29 7.42
N LYS A 830 12.34 -11.78 8.52
CA LYS A 830 12.18 -10.33 8.73
C LYS A 830 13.52 -9.60 8.72
N VAL A 831 14.53 -10.13 9.38
CA VAL A 831 15.87 -9.52 9.39
C VAL A 831 16.50 -9.58 7.99
N LYS A 832 16.38 -10.70 7.27
CA LYS A 832 16.83 -10.81 5.86
C LYS A 832 16.15 -9.78 4.95
N GLN A 833 14.85 -9.58 5.10
CA GLN A 833 14.11 -8.59 4.31
C GLN A 833 14.62 -7.16 4.56
N VAL A 834 14.81 -6.82 5.82
CA VAL A 834 15.32 -5.50 6.22
C VAL A 834 16.76 -5.29 5.73
N TYR A 835 17.61 -6.29 5.88
CA TYR A 835 18.99 -6.25 5.39
C TYR A 835 19.06 -6.17 3.85
N GLY A 836 18.20 -6.91 3.16
CA GLY A 836 18.12 -6.91 1.70
C GLY A 836 17.67 -5.59 1.08
N ARG A 837 17.17 -4.64 1.89
CA ARG A 837 16.85 -3.28 1.42
C ARG A 837 18.07 -2.41 1.19
N LEU A 838 19.14 -2.72 1.89
CA LEU A 838 20.38 -1.95 1.83
C LEU A 838 21.13 -2.15 0.50
N ILE A 839 21.04 -3.34 -0.09
CA ILE A 839 21.79 -3.68 -1.31
C ILE A 839 20.86 -4.22 -2.38
N ARG A 840 20.75 -3.52 -3.51
CA ARG A 840 19.92 -3.87 -4.68
C ARG A 840 20.67 -3.83 -5.99
N SER A 841 21.76 -3.08 -6.03
CA SER A 841 22.63 -2.94 -7.19
C SER A 841 24.08 -3.28 -6.85
N THR A 842 24.91 -3.43 -7.87
CA THR A 842 26.36 -3.67 -7.72
C THR A 842 27.10 -2.48 -7.10
N THR A 843 26.49 -1.31 -7.13
CA THR A 843 27.08 -0.05 -6.63
C THR A 843 26.64 0.30 -5.21
N ASP A 844 25.58 -0.35 -4.68
CA ASP A 844 25.05 -0.10 -3.35
C ASP A 844 26.01 -0.54 -2.26
N TYR A 845 25.96 0.15 -1.13
CA TYR A 845 26.74 -0.14 0.07
C TYR A 845 26.06 0.47 1.30
N GLY A 846 26.44 0.03 2.49
CA GLY A 846 25.97 0.71 3.69
C GLY A 846 26.07 -0.08 5.00
N TYR A 847 25.42 0.48 6.00
CA TYR A 847 25.38 -0.01 7.37
C TYR A 847 24.06 -0.68 7.70
N PHE A 848 24.11 -1.87 8.26
CA PHE A 848 22.97 -2.50 8.92
C PHE A 848 23.24 -2.54 10.42
N CYS A 849 22.56 -1.69 11.18
CA CYS A 849 22.78 -1.55 12.62
C CYS A 849 21.60 -2.13 13.40
N ILE A 850 21.86 -2.94 14.40
CA ILE A 850 20.90 -3.44 15.38
C ILE A 850 21.24 -2.76 16.71
N LEU A 851 20.34 -1.92 17.22
CA LEU A 851 20.60 -1.12 18.42
C LEU A 851 20.69 -2.00 19.67
N ASP A 852 19.86 -3.03 19.78
CA ASP A 852 19.86 -3.94 20.93
C ASP A 852 21.06 -4.89 20.92
N GLY A 853 22.09 -4.56 21.68
CA GLY A 853 23.26 -5.41 21.89
C GLY A 853 23.05 -6.61 22.83
N GLY A 854 21.87 -6.71 23.47
CA GLY A 854 21.54 -7.79 24.41
C GLY A 854 21.08 -9.10 23.78
N THR A 855 21.03 -9.16 22.46
CA THR A 855 20.61 -10.36 21.73
C THR A 855 21.54 -11.55 21.99
N ASN A 856 20.96 -12.71 22.22
CA ASN A 856 21.70 -13.95 22.48
C ASN A 856 22.69 -14.28 21.34
N ASN A 857 23.95 -14.55 21.70
CA ASN A 857 25.03 -14.89 20.78
C ASN A 857 24.67 -16.04 19.82
N LYS A 858 23.88 -17.05 20.26
CA LYS A 858 23.42 -18.15 19.39
C LYS A 858 22.52 -17.65 18.27
N THR A 859 21.66 -16.68 18.54
CA THR A 859 20.80 -16.07 17.55
C THR A 859 21.60 -15.23 16.55
N LEU A 860 22.54 -14.42 17.03
CA LEU A 860 23.43 -13.64 16.17
C LEU A 860 24.28 -14.53 15.26
N PHE A 861 24.84 -15.62 15.79
CA PHE A 861 25.62 -16.59 15.00
C PHE A 861 24.77 -17.25 13.89
N SER A 862 23.54 -17.62 14.21
CA SER A 862 22.63 -18.19 13.22
C SER A 862 22.25 -17.16 12.14
N LEU A 863 21.93 -15.91 12.55
CA LEU A 863 21.64 -14.82 11.63
C LEU A 863 22.82 -14.48 10.72
N GLN A 864 24.04 -14.43 11.25
CA GLN A 864 25.24 -14.18 10.44
C GLN A 864 25.37 -15.19 9.29
N ARG A 865 25.14 -16.47 9.57
CA ARG A 865 25.15 -17.52 8.56
C ARG A 865 24.04 -17.34 7.52
N ASP A 866 22.82 -17.02 7.97
CA ASP A 866 21.65 -16.93 7.11
C ASP A 866 21.61 -15.63 6.30
N LEU A 867 22.25 -14.55 6.77
CA LEU A 867 22.37 -13.30 6.02
C LEU A 867 23.40 -13.39 4.88
N GLY A 868 24.34 -14.33 4.94
CA GLY A 868 25.40 -14.47 3.93
C GLY A 868 26.32 -13.25 3.80
N GLY A 869 26.19 -12.31 4.74
CA GLY A 869 26.93 -11.05 4.79
C GLY A 869 28.26 -11.11 5.53
N PRO A 870 28.82 -9.97 5.91
CA PRO A 870 29.99 -9.87 6.76
C PRO A 870 29.73 -10.36 8.18
N ILE A 871 30.80 -10.45 8.98
CA ILE A 871 30.69 -10.78 10.39
C ILE A 871 29.86 -9.71 11.12
N ILE A 872 29.00 -10.14 12.03
CA ILE A 872 28.26 -9.22 12.89
C ILE A 872 29.22 -8.71 13.96
N GLU A 873 29.51 -7.41 13.92
CA GLU A 873 30.42 -6.75 14.84
C GLU A 873 29.66 -6.21 16.06
N ASN A 874 30.10 -6.56 17.27
CA ASN A 874 29.53 -5.97 18.50
C ASN A 874 30.46 -4.87 19.02
N VAL A 875 30.12 -3.60 18.71
CA VAL A 875 31.01 -2.45 18.92
C VAL A 875 30.29 -1.31 19.66
N SER A 876 31.05 -0.30 20.10
CA SER A 876 30.46 0.90 20.70
C SER A 876 30.01 1.91 19.64
N LYS A 877 29.06 2.79 20.00
CA LYS A 877 28.62 3.91 19.15
C LYS A 877 29.81 4.70 18.60
N LYS A 878 30.77 5.02 19.48
CA LYS A 878 31.96 5.81 19.13
C LYS A 878 32.85 5.12 18.11
N GLU A 879 33.00 3.80 18.18
CA GLU A 879 33.79 3.01 17.22
C GLU A 879 33.12 3.04 15.83
N VAL A 880 31.82 2.87 15.77
CA VAL A 880 31.06 2.96 14.51
C VAL A 880 31.23 4.34 13.88
N LEU A 881 30.90 5.41 14.61
CA LEU A 881 30.94 6.77 14.13
C LEU A 881 32.32 7.22 13.64
N LYS A 882 33.39 6.70 14.23
CA LYS A 882 34.76 6.93 13.74
C LYS A 882 35.08 6.21 12.44
N SER A 883 34.42 5.09 12.16
CA SER A 883 34.72 4.29 10.96
C SER A 883 33.89 4.72 9.74
N VAL A 884 32.77 5.42 9.91
CA VAL A 884 31.82 5.76 8.83
C VAL A 884 32.51 6.43 7.64
N GLU A 885 33.30 7.45 7.89
CA GLU A 885 33.99 8.21 6.83
C GLU A 885 34.95 7.34 6.03
N ARG A 886 35.75 6.52 6.71
CA ARG A 886 36.71 5.61 6.09
C ARG A 886 36.03 4.55 5.24
N ASP A 887 34.93 3.97 5.74
CA ASP A 887 34.22 2.89 5.07
C ASP A 887 33.46 3.44 3.87
N TYR A 888 32.85 4.63 4.00
CA TYR A 888 32.19 5.34 2.91
C TYR A 888 33.17 5.67 1.78
N TYR A 889 34.33 6.21 2.12
CA TYR A 889 35.37 6.49 1.16
C TYR A 889 35.84 5.24 0.42
N ARG A 890 36.06 4.14 1.13
CA ARG A 890 36.46 2.85 0.56
C ARG A 890 35.42 2.35 -0.46
N TRP A 891 34.14 2.34 -0.10
CA TRP A 891 33.07 1.87 -0.98
C TRP A 891 32.93 2.72 -2.24
N ASN A 892 32.98 4.04 -2.12
CA ASN A 892 32.96 4.91 -3.27
C ASN A 892 34.18 4.72 -4.18
N LEU A 893 35.36 4.47 -3.61
CA LEU A 893 36.55 4.19 -4.37
C LEU A 893 36.45 2.88 -5.16
N GLU A 894 35.85 1.86 -4.58
CA GLU A 894 35.59 0.59 -5.26
C GLU A 894 34.56 0.75 -6.37
N ASN A 895 33.53 1.57 -6.18
CA ASN A 895 32.56 1.90 -7.23
C ASN A 895 33.25 2.62 -8.40
N LEU A 896 34.06 3.63 -8.11
CA LEU A 896 34.83 4.35 -9.13
C LEU A 896 35.74 3.40 -9.92
N LYS A 897 36.42 2.50 -9.23
CA LYS A 897 37.29 1.51 -9.87
C LYS A 897 36.51 0.59 -10.82
N SER A 898 35.34 0.13 -10.37
CA SER A 898 34.49 -0.73 -11.18
C SER A 898 33.97 -0.02 -12.44
N ILE A 899 33.52 1.22 -12.28
CA ILE A 899 33.06 2.07 -13.38
C ILE A 899 34.18 2.36 -14.38
N CYS A 900 35.35 2.80 -13.90
CA CYS A 900 36.50 3.07 -14.76
C CYS A 900 36.94 1.83 -15.54
N LYS A 901 36.89 0.65 -14.91
CA LYS A 901 37.18 -0.62 -15.60
C LYS A 901 36.18 -0.91 -16.72
N SER A 902 34.91 -0.62 -16.52
CA SER A 902 33.85 -0.86 -17.52
C SER A 902 33.95 0.05 -18.75
N ILE A 903 34.58 1.23 -18.63
CA ILE A 903 34.72 2.23 -19.69
C ILE A 903 36.18 2.36 -20.19
N ASN A 904 37.07 1.43 -19.86
CA ASN A 904 38.52 1.50 -20.17
C ASN A 904 39.23 2.77 -19.65
N GLY A 905 38.73 3.31 -18.51
CA GLY A 905 39.23 4.58 -17.94
C GLY A 905 40.24 4.41 -16.81
N GLU A 906 41.15 3.44 -16.89
CA GLU A 906 42.15 3.17 -15.83
C GLU A 906 43.11 4.35 -15.59
N GLU A 907 43.44 5.10 -16.62
CA GLU A 907 44.26 6.30 -16.50
C GLU A 907 43.55 7.39 -15.69
N PHE A 908 42.25 7.59 -15.94
CA PHE A 908 41.44 8.51 -15.18
C PHE A 908 41.36 8.09 -13.70
N TYR A 909 41.17 6.82 -13.43
CA TYR A 909 41.11 6.28 -12.05
C TYR A 909 42.45 6.58 -11.33
N ASN A 910 43.59 6.27 -11.92
CA ASN A 910 44.89 6.48 -11.32
C ASN A 910 45.19 7.98 -11.08
N SER A 911 44.87 8.85 -12.05
CA SER A 911 45.00 10.31 -11.92
C SER A 911 44.10 10.84 -10.79
N PHE A 912 42.83 10.39 -10.71
CA PHE A 912 41.90 10.79 -9.66
C PHE A 912 42.39 10.38 -8.26
N ILE A 913 42.92 9.15 -8.12
CA ILE A 913 43.48 8.68 -6.85
C ILE A 913 44.66 9.52 -6.41
N GLU A 914 45.59 9.86 -7.31
CA GLU A 914 46.75 10.68 -7.03
C GLU A 914 46.37 12.10 -6.57
N GLU A 915 45.39 12.69 -7.23
CA GLU A 915 44.91 14.02 -6.89
C GLU A 915 44.13 14.02 -5.56
N ASN A 916 43.31 13.00 -5.33
CA ASN A 916 42.50 12.90 -4.12
C ASN A 916 43.30 12.53 -2.87
N LYS A 917 44.42 11.80 -3.02
CA LYS A 917 45.39 11.57 -1.93
C LYS A 917 45.94 12.90 -1.37
N LYS A 918 46.11 13.91 -2.23
CA LYS A 918 46.57 15.23 -1.83
C LYS A 918 45.49 16.06 -1.15
N ARG A 919 44.23 15.96 -1.58
CA ARG A 919 43.10 16.80 -1.12
C ARG A 919 42.35 16.19 0.04
N LYS A 920 42.43 14.88 0.28
CA LYS A 920 41.61 14.11 1.27
C LYS A 920 40.12 14.47 1.19
N SER A 921 39.60 14.71 -0.01
CA SER A 921 38.20 15.07 -0.24
C SER A 921 37.34 13.82 -0.41
N PHE A 922 36.14 13.82 0.17
CA PHE A 922 35.15 12.79 -0.05
C PHE A 922 34.44 13.06 -1.36
N PHE A 923 34.03 12.02 -2.05
CA PHE A 923 33.31 12.11 -3.30
C PHE A 923 32.19 11.07 -3.34
N LYS A 924 31.13 11.39 -4.07
CA LYS A 924 30.05 10.50 -4.41
C LYS A 924 30.01 10.33 -5.93
N ILE A 925 29.61 9.16 -6.39
CA ILE A 925 29.41 8.90 -7.81
C ILE A 925 27.91 8.78 -8.03
N ASN A 926 27.36 9.69 -8.83
CA ASN A 926 25.98 9.66 -9.25
C ASN A 926 25.90 9.09 -10.67
N VAL A 927 24.85 8.33 -10.95
CA VAL A 927 24.59 7.77 -12.27
C VAL A 927 23.30 8.38 -12.80
N ASN A 928 23.41 9.41 -13.64
CA ASN A 928 22.25 10.05 -14.26
C ASN A 928 22.23 9.74 -15.76
N ASN A 929 21.18 9.12 -16.26
CA ASN A 929 20.95 8.82 -17.69
C ASN A 929 22.16 8.20 -18.40
N GLY A 930 22.85 7.26 -17.74
CA GLY A 930 24.04 6.61 -18.30
C GLY A 930 25.32 7.44 -18.27
N ARG A 931 25.29 8.61 -17.63
CA ARG A 931 26.48 9.43 -17.34
C ARG A 931 26.84 9.29 -15.88
N TYR A 932 28.15 9.18 -15.62
CA TYR A 932 28.71 9.10 -14.26
C TYR A 932 29.20 10.50 -13.86
N GLU A 933 28.63 11.05 -12.82
CA GLU A 933 29.05 12.33 -12.25
C GLU A 933 29.72 12.10 -10.90
N ILE A 934 30.91 12.66 -10.74
CA ILE A 934 31.63 12.63 -9.46
C ILE A 934 31.40 13.97 -8.78
N THR A 935 30.65 13.94 -7.68
CA THR A 935 30.45 15.14 -6.86
C THR A 935 31.38 15.12 -5.65
N ASN A 936 32.14 16.21 -5.47
CA ASN A 936 32.92 16.40 -4.24
C ASN A 936 31.98 16.77 -3.11
N MET A 937 31.86 15.91 -2.11
CA MET A 937 31.14 16.21 -0.89
C MET A 937 32.04 17.09 0.01
N ASN A 938 31.76 18.39 0.04
CA ASN A 938 32.39 19.31 0.98
C ASN A 938 31.86 19.07 2.39
N PHE A 939 32.40 18.09 3.10
CA PHE A 939 32.22 18.02 4.55
C PHE A 939 33.07 19.10 5.20
N LYS A 940 32.46 20.17 5.63
CA LYS A 940 33.06 21.04 6.64
C LYS A 940 33.02 20.30 7.96
N PHE A 941 34.13 19.71 8.35
CA PHE A 941 34.34 19.25 9.71
C PHE A 941 34.30 20.45 10.64
N THR A 942 33.26 20.64 11.41
CA THR A 942 33.35 21.38 12.66
C THR A 942 34.11 20.52 13.66
N LYS A 943 35.29 20.98 14.04
CA LYS A 943 36.12 20.38 15.08
C LYS A 943 35.38 20.11 16.37
#